data_af70e4713aab5a94ccdb8bcc5ef25db6
#
_entry.id   af70e4713aab5a94ccdb8bcc5ef25db6
#
_cell.length_a   1.000
_cell.length_b   1.000
_cell.length_c   1.000
_cell.angle_alpha   90.00
_cell.angle_beta   90.00
_cell.angle_gamma   90.00
#
_symmetry.space_group_name_H-M   'P 1'
#
loop_
_entity.id
_entity.type
_entity.pdbx_description
1 polymer ?
#
loop_
_entity_poly.entity_id
_entity_poly.type
_entity_poly.pdbx_seq_one_letter_code
_entity_poly.pdbx_strand_id
1 'polypeptide(L)'
;MKFKFFFVKEMKKFPFFFLLLAFTLLLGTMGLVGISIVTGQVQEKLKNNANELLTSDIAVSARRELFPAEQEALARIFAPYPHQHYKIIDIYSMITHLREKATRLVEIRATEEQFPFYGKMTLRSDKFENENLYVSKDLADLWQVKENDDLQIGELVMKVKGVVEDDSSMGLRGFSLAPRIYLPLSKLLQTGLIKPGATGSFAHHYKLKDYTQDKIQNIKSSIYREIKDSAVKITLPEDSSEQTGRVINTLTNFMALSALIGLILSLVGVFYLYQSHLLARLKDLCLLNLHGLTKREIVTGIIAQFSFIFFVVMLTELALIVPLYKILAPLLSNNLGIELNGEVHILSALTEIPFLFGLSLFILVPLLLGLMRTPMGLQLKASKLSMGRFRFWDFLPFIFSLWLFSCYLSHSFRTGNLFFGSLLLVFLLSTLVVRGGQLLLRKMISGKGLLLPTIENGIALRGLTRSGHKLTLSFLSLAMGATLISLILQLDRMILKEFALDPKKPSLFIFDIQEEQMEPLTQHAKEIGAPLAYVTPMIRARLEKVNDKKYVKKKRSYDFRSKEEDEDQRFRSNSLNITYRNFLTDSEKIISGLPFPPGGAPDDRLPFISLEKRWSERMDLSIGDKLTFDIQGVEFEGIVHNIREVKWTTFYPNFFVTVEPSMIEAAPKTFLAVLPSGPKDTKLMFQRSSVEKFPNISFIDVEELVGKLSGLFIKARQAIEVISWLSLAVGLVILYGLSHDQVYRRYYDLALMKSLGFSATRLRLNLLYEFGALFLSAMSLGLFLGWLMAQVVGKEVFKLSLSVDWGRILYPAGLLTVLCLVTILASSWRAVRARPRELLSDS
;
A
#
# COMPACT_ATOMS: atom_id res chain seq x y z
N MET A 1 -49.81 -12.54 5.56
CA MET A 1 -49.69 -13.95 5.99
C MET A 1 -49.21 -14.86 4.87
N LYS A 2 -49.76 -14.80 3.63
CA LYS A 2 -49.37 -15.63 2.48
C LYS A 2 -47.90 -15.48 2.06
N PHE A 3 -47.29 -14.29 2.23
CA PHE A 3 -45.94 -13.95 1.87
C PHE A 3 -44.87 -14.62 2.76
N LYS A 4 -45.05 -14.59 4.09
CA LYS A 4 -44.13 -15.24 5.05
C LYS A 4 -44.06 -16.77 4.82
N PHE A 5 -45.17 -17.38 4.45
CA PHE A 5 -45.24 -18.80 4.21
C PHE A 5 -44.48 -19.22 2.93
N PHE A 6 -44.59 -18.43 1.87
CA PHE A 6 -43.83 -18.66 0.62
C PHE A 6 -42.31 -18.56 0.85
N PHE A 7 -41.89 -17.51 1.54
CA PHE A 7 -40.51 -17.22 1.88
C PHE A 7 -39.82 -18.41 2.60
N VAL A 8 -40.40 -18.87 3.67
CA VAL A 8 -39.83 -19.99 4.49
C VAL A 8 -39.86 -21.31 3.74
N LYS A 9 -40.92 -21.58 2.99
CA LYS A 9 -41.02 -22.83 2.19
C LYS A 9 -39.98 -22.85 1.07
N GLU A 10 -39.69 -21.72 0.44
CA GLU A 10 -38.70 -21.64 -0.64
C GLU A 10 -37.29 -21.92 -0.10
N MET A 11 -36.91 -21.31 1.00
CA MET A 11 -35.62 -21.59 1.64
C MET A 11 -35.48 -23.06 2.02
N LYS A 12 -36.52 -23.68 2.55
CA LYS A 12 -36.52 -25.11 2.88
C LYS A 12 -36.48 -26.03 1.63
N LYS A 13 -37.08 -25.61 0.51
CA LYS A 13 -37.09 -26.38 -0.74
C LYS A 13 -35.73 -26.35 -1.48
N PHE A 14 -34.97 -25.24 -1.36
CA PHE A 14 -33.70 -25.05 -2.07
C PHE A 14 -32.55 -24.67 -1.13
N PRO A 15 -32.27 -25.47 -0.09
CA PRO A 15 -31.27 -25.11 0.94
C PRO A 15 -29.86 -24.94 0.36
N PHE A 16 -29.52 -25.77 -0.63
CA PHE A 16 -28.21 -25.72 -1.28
C PHE A 16 -27.96 -24.40 -2.01
N PHE A 17 -28.99 -23.87 -2.70
CA PHE A 17 -28.87 -22.57 -3.36
C PHE A 17 -28.61 -21.45 -2.35
N PHE A 18 -29.39 -21.41 -1.27
CA PHE A 18 -29.25 -20.36 -0.27
C PHE A 18 -27.94 -20.47 0.53
N LEU A 19 -27.50 -21.69 0.78
CA LEU A 19 -26.19 -21.93 1.42
C LEU A 19 -25.04 -21.50 0.52
N LEU A 20 -25.09 -21.83 -0.79
CA LEU A 20 -24.07 -21.41 -1.74
C LEU A 20 -24.04 -19.89 -1.90
N LEU A 21 -25.19 -19.24 -1.93
CA LEU A 21 -25.32 -17.79 -1.96
C LEU A 21 -24.73 -17.14 -0.72
N ALA A 22 -25.09 -17.63 0.48
CA ALA A 22 -24.54 -17.14 1.74
C ALA A 22 -23.03 -17.32 1.80
N PHE A 23 -22.52 -18.47 1.38
CA PHE A 23 -21.09 -18.77 1.36
C PHE A 23 -20.32 -17.85 0.39
N THR A 24 -20.89 -17.60 -0.79
CA THR A 24 -20.30 -16.69 -1.77
C THR A 24 -20.24 -15.25 -1.24
N LEU A 25 -21.32 -14.76 -0.61
CA LEU A 25 -21.34 -13.45 0.03
C LEU A 25 -20.32 -13.37 1.18
N LEU A 26 -20.31 -14.37 2.05
CA LEU A 26 -19.39 -14.41 3.19
C LEU A 26 -17.92 -14.32 2.76
N LEU A 27 -17.52 -15.11 1.77
CA LEU A 27 -16.15 -15.07 1.25
C LEU A 27 -15.81 -13.71 0.62
N GLY A 28 -16.78 -13.07 -0.05
CA GLY A 28 -16.55 -11.79 -0.70
C GLY A 28 -16.43 -10.61 0.25
N THR A 29 -17.19 -10.61 1.35
CA THR A 29 -17.22 -9.51 2.33
C THR A 29 -16.15 -9.66 3.39
N MET A 30 -15.76 -10.90 3.73
CA MET A 30 -14.85 -11.21 4.82
C MET A 30 -13.49 -10.48 4.74
N GLY A 31 -12.96 -10.32 3.53
CA GLY A 31 -11.70 -9.60 3.33
C GLY A 31 -11.81 -8.12 3.70
N LEU A 32 -12.89 -7.45 3.28
CA LEU A 32 -13.11 -6.03 3.56
C LEU A 32 -13.39 -5.77 5.04
N VAL A 33 -14.33 -6.50 5.61
CA VAL A 33 -14.70 -6.33 7.03
C VAL A 33 -13.51 -6.64 7.95
N GLY A 34 -12.71 -7.65 7.64
CA GLY A 34 -11.51 -7.97 8.39
C GLY A 34 -10.47 -6.85 8.36
N ILE A 35 -10.21 -6.27 7.18
CA ILE A 35 -9.29 -5.15 7.02
C ILE A 35 -9.80 -3.91 7.75
N SER A 36 -11.10 -3.63 7.65
CA SER A 36 -11.72 -2.48 8.29
C SER A 36 -11.58 -2.52 9.82
N ILE A 37 -11.78 -3.69 10.42
CA ILE A 37 -11.58 -3.89 11.86
C ILE A 37 -10.13 -3.62 12.27
N VAL A 38 -9.16 -4.21 11.55
CA VAL A 38 -7.73 -4.01 11.85
C VAL A 38 -7.34 -2.55 11.69
N THR A 39 -7.75 -1.92 10.58
CA THR A 39 -7.45 -0.50 10.31
C THR A 39 -8.07 0.41 11.35
N GLY A 40 -9.34 0.18 11.70
CA GLY A 40 -10.05 0.96 12.70
C GLY A 40 -9.35 0.93 14.06
N GLN A 41 -8.91 -0.25 14.50
CA GLN A 41 -8.18 -0.39 15.75
C GLN A 41 -6.82 0.32 15.75
N VAL A 42 -6.07 0.18 14.67
CA VAL A 42 -4.78 0.85 14.55
C VAL A 42 -4.95 2.37 14.56
N GLN A 43 -5.94 2.89 13.82
CA GLN A 43 -6.23 4.33 13.79
C GLN A 43 -6.73 4.86 15.14
N GLU A 44 -7.61 4.13 15.81
CA GLU A 44 -8.09 4.51 17.13
C GLU A 44 -6.96 4.53 18.16
N LYS A 45 -6.11 3.51 18.17
CA LYS A 45 -4.95 3.46 19.07
C LYS A 45 -3.97 4.60 18.80
N LEU A 46 -3.69 4.89 17.52
CA LEU A 46 -2.83 6.03 17.15
C LEU A 46 -3.45 7.36 17.59
N LYS A 47 -4.77 7.50 17.50
CA LYS A 47 -5.48 8.72 17.92
C LYS A 47 -5.51 8.85 19.44
N ASN A 48 -5.84 7.79 20.16
CA ASN A 48 -5.94 7.78 21.62
C ASN A 48 -4.56 8.00 22.27
N ASN A 49 -3.51 7.47 21.65
CA ASN A 49 -2.14 7.60 22.15
C ASN A 49 -1.37 8.76 21.50
N ALA A 50 -2.05 9.67 20.82
CA ALA A 50 -1.40 10.78 20.12
C ALA A 50 -0.52 11.64 21.06
N ASN A 51 -1.00 11.93 22.28
CA ASN A 51 -0.23 12.67 23.29
C ASN A 51 0.95 11.85 23.82
N GLU A 52 0.81 10.52 23.91
CA GLU A 52 1.90 9.64 24.31
C GLU A 52 3.00 9.56 23.24
N LEU A 53 2.60 9.59 21.95
CA LEU A 53 3.54 9.61 20.83
C LEU A 53 4.37 10.90 20.79
N LEU A 54 3.74 12.04 21.06
CA LEU A 54 4.43 13.33 21.11
C LEU A 54 5.09 13.57 22.46
N THR A 55 4.64 12.85 23.53
CA THR A 55 5.03 13.02 24.93
C THR A 55 4.71 14.40 25.55
N SER A 56 3.92 15.21 24.88
CA SER A 56 3.56 16.59 25.26
C SER A 56 2.28 17.05 24.55
N ASP A 57 1.74 18.22 24.92
CA ASP A 57 0.61 18.83 24.24
C ASP A 57 1.04 19.62 23.00
N ILE A 58 2.24 20.15 23.00
CA ILE A 58 2.84 20.88 21.88
C ILE A 58 4.36 20.75 21.93
N ALA A 59 4.97 20.49 20.80
CA ALA A 59 6.40 20.47 20.62
C ALA A 59 6.83 21.51 19.59
N VAL A 60 7.82 22.32 19.94
CA VAL A 60 8.45 23.29 19.05
C VAL A 60 9.89 22.81 18.80
N SER A 61 10.20 22.47 17.56
CA SER A 61 11.47 21.85 17.21
C SER A 61 12.16 22.55 16.04
N ALA A 62 13.49 22.52 16.04
CA ALA A 62 14.31 22.97 14.92
C ALA A 62 15.50 22.02 14.73
N ARG A 63 16.15 22.08 13.55
CA ARG A 63 17.41 21.33 13.31
C ARG A 63 18.65 22.03 13.86
N ARG A 64 18.46 23.06 14.62
CA ARG A 64 19.46 23.83 15.37
C ARG A 64 18.91 24.21 16.72
N GLU A 65 19.74 24.63 17.61
CA GLU A 65 19.28 25.27 18.83
C GLU A 65 18.50 26.57 18.47
N LEU A 66 17.42 26.84 19.19
CA LEU A 66 16.64 28.06 19.01
C LEU A 66 17.49 29.28 19.39
N PHE A 67 17.43 30.31 18.58
CA PHE A 67 18.10 31.59 18.91
C PHE A 67 17.55 32.18 20.21
N PRO A 68 18.34 32.97 20.97
CA PRO A 68 17.86 33.59 22.21
C PRO A 68 16.55 34.36 22.01
N ALA A 69 16.42 35.11 20.91
CA ALA A 69 15.21 35.87 20.61
C ALA A 69 13.97 34.96 20.37
N GLU A 70 14.18 33.74 19.80
CA GLU A 70 13.10 32.75 19.59
C GLU A 70 12.69 32.11 20.92
N GLN A 71 13.66 31.83 21.80
CA GLN A 71 13.40 31.32 23.15
C GLN A 71 12.62 32.34 23.99
N GLU A 72 13.00 33.62 23.94
CA GLU A 72 12.27 34.70 24.60
C GLU A 72 10.85 34.85 24.04
N ALA A 73 10.66 34.72 22.73
CA ALA A 73 9.34 34.76 22.12
C ALA A 73 8.46 33.58 22.62
N LEU A 74 9.01 32.37 22.69
CA LEU A 74 8.30 31.21 23.28
C LEU A 74 7.94 31.47 24.75
N ALA A 75 8.87 31.98 25.55
CA ALA A 75 8.64 32.28 26.95
C ALA A 75 7.48 33.31 27.12
N ARG A 76 7.43 34.34 26.28
CA ARG A 76 6.32 35.34 26.29
C ARG A 76 4.99 34.73 25.87
N ILE A 77 4.98 33.87 24.85
CA ILE A 77 3.75 33.22 24.33
C ILE A 77 3.16 32.25 25.36
N PHE A 78 4.01 31.51 26.07
CA PHE A 78 3.56 30.54 27.07
C PHE A 78 3.31 31.16 28.46
N ALA A 79 3.83 32.36 28.76
CA ALA A 79 3.68 33.02 30.06
C ALA A 79 2.22 33.12 30.55
N PRO A 80 1.21 33.38 29.71
CA PRO A 80 -0.20 33.48 30.15
C PRO A 80 -0.80 32.12 30.52
N TYR A 81 -0.13 31.03 30.18
CA TYR A 81 -0.65 29.65 30.33
C TYR A 81 0.18 28.90 31.36
N PRO A 82 -0.43 28.38 32.45
CA PRO A 82 0.29 27.48 33.36
C PRO A 82 0.76 26.22 32.61
N HIS A 83 2.08 26.04 32.52
CA HIS A 83 2.69 24.96 31.75
C HIS A 83 3.89 24.34 32.47
N GLN A 84 4.21 23.13 32.08
CA GLN A 84 5.49 22.48 32.35
C GLN A 84 6.27 22.39 31.03
N HIS A 85 7.58 22.43 31.13
CA HIS A 85 8.46 22.45 29.95
C HIS A 85 9.66 21.52 30.19
N TYR A 86 10.08 20.81 29.13
CA TYR A 86 11.37 20.13 29.07
C TYR A 86 11.92 20.17 27.65
N LYS A 87 13.24 19.98 27.54
CA LYS A 87 13.98 19.96 26.28
C LYS A 87 14.41 18.53 25.94
N ILE A 88 14.27 18.18 24.65
CA ILE A 88 14.83 16.97 24.06
C ILE A 88 15.81 17.35 22.97
N ILE A 89 16.94 16.64 22.92
CA ILE A 89 17.85 16.70 21.78
C ILE A 89 17.98 15.28 21.24
N ASP A 90 17.56 15.10 20.00
CA ASP A 90 17.73 13.85 19.25
C ASP A 90 18.84 14.03 18.21
N ILE A 91 19.90 13.22 18.30
CA ILE A 91 20.99 13.20 17.33
C ILE A 91 21.29 11.77 16.91
N TYR A 92 21.79 11.60 15.69
CA TYR A 92 22.30 10.32 15.22
C TYR A 92 23.82 10.35 15.37
N SER A 93 24.39 9.36 16.05
CA SER A 93 25.85 9.22 16.20
C SER A 93 26.24 7.76 16.31
N MET A 94 27.52 7.52 16.07
CA MET A 94 28.11 6.20 16.27
C MET A 94 28.43 6.00 17.74
N ILE A 95 28.10 4.82 18.27
CA ILE A 95 28.53 4.37 19.59
C ILE A 95 29.30 3.07 19.47
N THR A 96 30.22 2.84 20.41
CA THR A 96 31.05 1.64 20.45
C THR A 96 30.81 0.88 21.74
N HIS A 97 30.49 -0.40 21.64
CA HIS A 97 30.45 -1.32 22.76
C HIS A 97 31.86 -1.81 23.06
N LEU A 98 32.46 -1.40 24.18
CA LEU A 98 33.87 -1.63 24.45
C LEU A 98 34.22 -3.11 24.62
N ARG A 99 33.34 -3.90 25.24
CA ARG A 99 33.54 -5.34 25.44
C ARG A 99 33.49 -6.11 24.11
N GLU A 100 32.43 -5.91 23.33
CA GLU A 100 32.21 -6.61 22.06
C GLU A 100 33.01 -6.00 20.90
N LYS A 101 33.63 -4.85 21.15
CA LYS A 101 34.34 -4.06 20.13
C LYS A 101 33.49 -3.81 18.86
N ALA A 102 32.18 -3.67 19.04
CA ALA A 102 31.19 -3.44 17.97
C ALA A 102 30.79 -1.96 17.98
N THR A 103 30.70 -1.39 16.78
CA THR A 103 30.31 0.02 16.56
C THR A 103 29.06 0.12 15.72
N ARG A 104 28.14 1.02 16.08
CA ARG A 104 26.85 1.15 15.40
C ARG A 104 26.27 2.54 15.49
N LEU A 105 25.54 2.93 14.45
CA LEU A 105 24.71 4.13 14.47
C LEU A 105 23.52 3.92 15.41
N VAL A 106 23.32 4.87 16.30
CA VAL A 106 22.16 4.96 17.20
C VAL A 106 21.53 6.33 17.15
N GLU A 107 20.25 6.38 17.46
CA GLU A 107 19.56 7.62 17.80
C GLU A 107 19.77 7.91 19.29
N ILE A 108 20.51 8.96 19.59
CA ILE A 108 20.75 9.42 20.97
C ILE A 108 19.63 10.39 21.31
N ARG A 109 18.79 10.02 22.27
CA ARG A 109 17.79 10.90 22.85
C ARG A 109 18.28 11.41 24.19
N ALA A 110 18.63 12.67 24.22
CA ALA A 110 18.99 13.33 25.47
C ALA A 110 17.79 14.11 26.03
N THR A 111 17.48 13.84 27.31
CA THR A 111 16.27 14.36 27.96
C THR A 111 16.58 15.03 29.29
N GLU A 112 15.64 15.91 29.72
CA GLU A 112 15.63 16.48 31.07
C GLU A 112 14.78 15.63 32.01
N GLU A 113 14.84 15.88 33.31
CA GLU A 113 14.21 15.07 34.37
C GLU A 113 12.69 14.90 34.21
N GLN A 114 12.02 15.86 33.59
CA GLN A 114 10.57 15.86 33.45
C GLN A 114 10.02 14.98 32.32
N PHE A 115 10.89 14.39 31.53
CA PHE A 115 10.50 13.50 30.43
C PHE A 115 10.10 12.11 30.92
N PRO A 116 9.03 11.48 30.38
CA PRO A 116 7.99 12.04 29.49
C PRO A 116 6.81 12.63 30.27
N PHE A 117 6.12 13.66 29.75
CA PHE A 117 4.87 14.14 30.35
C PHE A 117 3.69 13.20 30.16
N TYR A 118 3.65 12.49 29.02
CA TYR A 118 2.65 11.48 28.69
C TYR A 118 3.33 10.20 28.20
N GLY A 119 2.66 9.09 28.45
CA GLY A 119 3.19 7.78 28.12
C GLY A 119 4.00 7.17 29.25
N LYS A 120 4.54 5.99 28.98
CA LYS A 120 5.33 5.21 29.93
C LYS A 120 6.61 4.74 29.26
N MET A 121 7.69 4.76 30.01
CA MET A 121 8.90 4.01 29.69
C MET A 121 8.96 2.80 30.64
N THR A 122 8.83 1.62 30.07
CA THR A 122 8.96 0.36 30.81
C THR A 122 10.38 -0.15 30.68
N LEU A 123 11.01 -0.38 31.83
CA LEU A 123 12.34 -0.95 31.92
C LEU A 123 12.25 -2.43 32.29
N ARG A 124 13.26 -3.18 31.92
CA ARG A 124 13.33 -4.62 32.24
C ARG A 124 13.47 -4.86 33.74
N SER A 125 14.14 -4.00 34.51
CA SER A 125 14.52 -4.24 35.92
C SER A 125 14.21 -3.13 36.90
N ASP A 126 14.10 -1.84 36.49
CA ASP A 126 14.00 -0.69 37.40
C ASP A 126 13.12 0.44 36.88
N LYS A 127 12.93 1.48 37.72
CA LYS A 127 12.30 2.74 37.26
C LYS A 127 13.29 3.55 36.43
N PHE A 128 12.79 4.25 35.41
CA PHE A 128 13.59 5.18 34.61
C PHE A 128 14.05 6.37 35.47
N GLU A 129 15.37 6.52 35.54
CA GLU A 129 16.03 7.65 36.24
C GLU A 129 16.83 8.42 35.17
N ASN A 130 16.51 9.69 35.00
CA ASN A 130 17.10 10.50 33.92
C ASN A 130 18.55 10.93 34.22
N GLU A 131 19.27 10.24 35.10
CA GLU A 131 20.71 10.43 35.36
C GLU A 131 21.61 9.39 34.70
N ASN A 132 21.04 8.31 34.19
CA ASN A 132 21.71 7.12 33.72
C ASN A 132 21.58 6.92 32.20
N LEU A 133 22.41 6.03 31.66
CA LEU A 133 22.35 5.57 30.29
C LEU A 133 21.45 4.33 30.19
N TYR A 134 20.47 4.40 29.30
CA TYR A 134 19.59 3.27 28.96
C TYR A 134 19.65 2.97 27.47
N VAL A 135 19.49 1.71 27.11
CA VAL A 135 19.48 1.26 25.72
C VAL A 135 18.11 0.70 25.35
N SER A 136 17.68 0.87 24.11
CA SER A 136 16.44 0.25 23.62
C SER A 136 16.60 -1.27 23.53
N LYS A 137 15.47 -1.99 23.62
CA LYS A 137 15.40 -3.44 23.48
C LYS A 137 16.07 -3.92 22.20
N ASP A 138 15.85 -3.23 21.09
CA ASP A 138 16.42 -3.59 19.78
C ASP A 138 17.96 -3.59 19.81
N LEU A 139 18.57 -2.61 20.50
CA LEU A 139 20.02 -2.55 20.68
C LEU A 139 20.51 -3.62 21.65
N ALA A 140 19.78 -3.82 22.75
CA ALA A 140 20.11 -4.81 23.75
C ALA A 140 20.08 -6.24 23.20
N ASP A 141 19.05 -6.57 22.45
CA ASP A 141 18.90 -7.91 21.82
C ASP A 141 19.98 -8.13 20.74
N LEU A 142 20.35 -7.09 20.00
CA LEU A 142 21.33 -7.18 18.91
C LEU A 142 22.77 -7.37 19.41
N TRP A 143 23.14 -6.67 20.46
CA TRP A 143 24.48 -6.71 21.06
C TRP A 143 24.56 -7.55 22.33
N GLN A 144 23.44 -8.15 22.76
CA GLN A 144 23.33 -8.86 24.03
C GLN A 144 23.87 -8.04 25.21
N VAL A 145 23.54 -6.73 25.19
CA VAL A 145 23.97 -5.76 26.19
C VAL A 145 23.51 -6.17 27.58
N LYS A 146 24.40 -6.17 28.52
CA LYS A 146 24.13 -6.42 29.95
C LYS A 146 24.19 -5.13 30.74
N GLU A 147 23.58 -5.12 31.90
CA GLU A 147 23.71 -4.05 32.84
C GLU A 147 25.20 -3.90 33.24
N ASN A 148 25.66 -2.65 33.37
CA ASN A 148 27.05 -2.25 33.62
C ASN A 148 28.02 -2.47 32.44
N ASP A 149 27.57 -2.79 31.24
CA ASP A 149 28.43 -2.75 30.06
C ASP A 149 28.84 -1.31 29.73
N ASP A 150 30.07 -1.12 29.31
CA ASP A 150 30.63 0.20 28.98
C ASP A 150 30.37 0.51 27.49
N LEU A 151 29.68 1.63 27.25
CA LEU A 151 29.47 2.18 25.90
C LEU A 151 30.20 3.50 25.74
N GLN A 152 30.96 3.61 24.68
CA GLN A 152 31.62 4.86 24.28
C GLN A 152 30.71 5.67 23.39
N ILE A 153 30.42 6.91 23.77
CA ILE A 153 29.53 7.86 23.10
C ILE A 153 30.32 9.14 22.84
N GLY A 154 30.85 9.30 21.65
CA GLY A 154 31.81 10.37 21.37
C GLY A 154 33.04 10.25 22.27
N GLU A 155 33.36 11.29 23.04
CA GLU A 155 34.50 11.34 23.98
C GLU A 155 34.15 10.75 25.35
N LEU A 156 32.89 10.42 25.64
CA LEU A 156 32.42 9.96 26.95
C LEU A 156 32.20 8.44 26.96
N VAL A 157 32.65 7.77 28.04
CA VAL A 157 32.32 6.38 28.32
C VAL A 157 31.28 6.33 29.42
N MET A 158 30.16 5.66 29.20
CA MET A 158 29.06 5.50 30.14
C MET A 158 28.68 4.04 30.33
N LYS A 159 28.27 3.69 31.56
CA LYS A 159 27.75 2.37 31.90
C LYS A 159 26.27 2.29 31.63
N VAL A 160 25.83 1.18 31.00
CA VAL A 160 24.41 0.90 30.78
C VAL A 160 23.78 0.54 32.13
N LYS A 161 22.76 1.30 32.53
CA LYS A 161 21.98 1.06 33.74
C LYS A 161 20.85 0.05 33.53
N GLY A 162 20.23 0.04 32.32
CA GLY A 162 19.14 -0.85 32.05
C GLY A 162 18.68 -0.82 30.60
N VAL A 163 17.69 -1.67 30.31
CA VAL A 163 17.10 -1.81 28.96
C VAL A 163 15.67 -1.29 28.97
N VAL A 164 15.37 -0.39 28.06
CA VAL A 164 14.02 0.08 27.80
C VAL A 164 13.29 -0.95 26.94
N GLU A 165 12.33 -1.64 27.56
CA GLU A 165 11.49 -2.65 26.90
C GLU A 165 10.45 -1.99 26.00
N ASP A 166 9.84 -0.89 26.47
CA ASP A 166 8.83 -0.13 25.76
C ASP A 166 8.96 1.38 26.01
N ASP A 167 8.84 2.15 24.93
CA ASP A 167 8.77 3.61 24.94
C ASP A 167 7.60 4.05 24.08
N SER A 168 6.57 4.61 24.72
CA SER A 168 5.37 5.11 24.04
C SER A 168 5.68 6.14 22.95
N SER A 169 6.81 6.86 23.06
CA SER A 169 7.22 7.87 22.06
C SER A 169 7.81 7.28 20.77
N MET A 170 8.14 5.99 20.75
CA MET A 170 8.78 5.36 19.59
C MET A 170 7.83 5.11 18.41
N GLY A 171 6.51 5.20 18.63
CA GLY A 171 5.54 4.92 17.58
C GLY A 171 5.67 3.51 17.01
N LEU A 172 5.78 3.40 15.69
CA LEU A 172 6.00 2.11 15.02
C LEU A 172 7.48 1.70 15.12
N ARG A 173 7.80 0.78 16.02
CA ARG A 173 9.18 0.28 16.26
C ARG A 173 9.93 -0.18 15.01
N GLY A 174 9.22 -0.57 13.94
CA GLY A 174 9.84 -1.04 12.69
C GLY A 174 10.38 0.05 11.76
N PHE A 175 10.16 1.34 12.05
CA PHE A 175 10.49 2.45 11.16
C PHE A 175 11.66 3.33 11.64
N SER A 176 12.28 3.03 12.79
CA SER A 176 13.46 3.76 13.22
C SER A 176 14.68 3.42 12.34
N LEU A 177 15.40 4.45 11.87
CA LEU A 177 16.64 4.31 11.10
C LEU A 177 17.76 3.64 11.91
N ALA A 178 17.75 3.83 13.23
CA ALA A 178 18.73 3.29 14.16
C ALA A 178 18.07 2.96 15.51
N PRO A 179 18.60 2.00 16.26
CA PRO A 179 18.15 1.76 17.63
C PRO A 179 18.41 2.98 18.50
N ARG A 180 17.61 3.17 19.55
CA ARG A 180 17.67 4.36 20.40
C ARG A 180 18.41 4.09 21.69
N ILE A 181 19.15 5.10 22.16
CA ILE A 181 19.68 5.18 23.52
C ILE A 181 19.17 6.45 24.20
N TYR A 182 19.07 6.41 25.52
CA TYR A 182 18.56 7.51 26.34
C TYR A 182 19.63 7.92 27.34
N LEU A 183 19.90 9.22 27.40
CA LEU A 183 20.88 9.77 28.34
C LEU A 183 20.47 11.18 28.85
N PRO A 184 21.01 11.64 29.98
CA PRO A 184 20.74 12.98 30.47
C PRO A 184 21.28 14.05 29.52
N LEU A 185 20.53 15.14 29.36
CA LEU A 185 20.95 16.26 28.53
C LEU A 185 22.30 16.82 28.94
N SER A 186 22.58 16.88 30.26
CA SER A 186 23.86 17.30 30.81
C SER A 186 25.05 16.42 30.38
N LYS A 187 24.82 15.11 30.17
CA LYS A 187 25.83 14.16 29.71
C LYS A 187 26.08 14.28 28.22
N LEU A 188 25.02 14.53 27.43
CA LEU A 188 25.18 14.76 25.99
C LEU A 188 26.15 15.91 25.69
N LEU A 189 26.09 17.00 26.46
CA LEU A 189 27.00 18.13 26.28
C LEU A 189 28.46 17.78 26.51
N GLN A 190 28.72 16.75 27.33
CA GLN A 190 30.08 16.26 27.65
C GLN A 190 30.61 15.29 26.58
N THR A 191 29.79 14.78 25.69
CA THR A 191 30.23 13.82 24.65
C THR A 191 31.02 14.44 23.50
N GLY A 192 31.07 15.77 23.39
CA GLY A 192 31.69 16.46 22.25
C GLY A 192 30.98 16.30 20.91
N LEU A 193 29.78 15.70 20.87
CA LEU A 193 29.05 15.44 19.64
C LEU A 193 28.30 16.67 19.12
N ILE A 194 27.93 17.60 19.99
CA ILE A 194 27.26 18.85 19.61
C ILE A 194 28.30 19.89 19.22
N LYS A 195 28.67 19.94 17.96
CA LYS A 195 29.55 20.95 17.38
C LYS A 195 28.73 21.86 16.44
N PRO A 196 29.23 23.09 16.16
CA PRO A 196 28.58 23.93 15.13
C PRO A 196 28.44 23.17 13.81
N GLY A 197 27.20 23.02 13.30
CA GLY A 197 26.90 22.23 12.11
C GLY A 197 26.44 20.79 12.37
N ALA A 198 26.45 20.30 13.62
CA ALA A 198 25.88 18.99 13.95
C ALA A 198 24.40 18.89 13.57
N THR A 199 24.04 17.80 12.91
CA THR A 199 22.67 17.52 12.46
C THR A 199 21.89 16.87 13.61
N GLY A 200 21.04 17.65 14.28
CA GLY A 200 20.18 17.16 15.36
C GLY A 200 18.80 17.77 15.31
N SER A 201 17.88 17.25 16.07
CA SER A 201 16.57 17.85 16.34
C SER A 201 16.57 18.37 17.77
N PHE A 202 16.38 19.67 17.92
CA PHE A 202 16.27 20.36 19.19
C PHE A 202 14.80 20.70 19.42
N ALA A 203 14.17 20.05 20.39
CA ALA A 203 12.75 20.17 20.63
C ALA A 203 12.44 20.66 22.04
N HIS A 204 11.55 21.62 22.13
CA HIS A 204 10.99 22.15 23.37
C HIS A 204 9.56 21.61 23.50
N HIS A 205 9.30 20.86 24.54
CA HIS A 205 8.03 20.20 24.81
C HIS A 205 7.29 20.91 25.94
N TYR A 206 6.01 21.18 25.71
CA TYR A 206 5.17 21.90 26.67
C TYR A 206 3.93 21.07 27.01
N LYS A 207 3.62 20.98 28.31
CA LYS A 207 2.37 20.41 28.83
C LYS A 207 1.56 21.52 29.49
N LEU A 208 0.34 21.72 29.04
CA LEU A 208 -0.56 22.72 29.56
C LEU A 208 -1.43 22.16 30.69
N LYS A 209 -1.63 22.93 31.75
CA LYS A 209 -2.47 22.49 32.87
C LYS A 209 -3.94 22.33 32.45
N ASP A 210 -4.44 23.23 31.58
CA ASP A 210 -5.79 23.20 31.04
C ASP A 210 -5.74 23.05 29.53
N TYR A 211 -5.70 21.81 29.05
CA TYR A 211 -5.73 21.49 27.64
C TYR A 211 -7.10 21.81 27.03
N THR A 212 -7.12 22.67 26.02
CA THR A 212 -8.28 22.94 25.16
C THR A 212 -7.78 23.16 23.73
N GLN A 213 -8.42 22.53 22.76
CA GLN A 213 -7.99 22.58 21.36
C GLN A 213 -7.90 24.01 20.81
N ASP A 214 -8.84 24.90 21.23
CA ASP A 214 -8.81 26.32 20.84
C ASP A 214 -7.58 27.05 21.41
N LYS A 215 -7.19 26.77 22.66
CA LYS A 215 -6.00 27.36 23.26
C LYS A 215 -4.73 26.96 22.51
N ILE A 216 -4.60 25.71 22.13
CA ILE A 216 -3.47 25.20 21.36
C ILE A 216 -3.39 25.82 19.97
N GLN A 217 -4.51 25.95 19.27
CA GLN A 217 -4.55 26.61 17.97
C GLN A 217 -4.16 28.11 18.10
N ASN A 218 -4.58 28.77 19.16
CA ASN A 218 -4.18 30.15 19.46
C ASN A 218 -2.67 30.25 19.74
N ILE A 219 -2.11 29.33 20.54
CA ILE A 219 -0.66 29.26 20.81
C ILE A 219 0.10 29.00 19.51
N LYS A 220 -0.32 28.00 18.71
CA LYS A 220 0.28 27.68 17.41
C LYS A 220 0.30 28.90 16.48
N SER A 221 -0.80 29.62 16.38
CA SER A 221 -0.91 30.82 15.55
C SER A 221 -0.02 31.96 16.08
N SER A 222 0.12 32.12 17.39
CA SER A 222 0.98 33.14 18.03
C SER A 222 2.45 32.83 17.78
N ILE A 223 2.87 31.56 17.89
CA ILE A 223 4.25 31.15 17.60
C ILE A 223 4.58 31.46 16.13
N TYR A 224 3.70 31.14 15.18
CA TYR A 224 3.91 31.45 13.77
C TYR A 224 3.95 32.95 13.44
N ARG A 225 3.31 33.80 14.25
CA ARG A 225 3.37 35.28 14.08
C ARG A 225 4.68 35.85 14.58
N GLU A 226 5.17 35.38 15.71
CA GLU A 226 6.36 35.92 16.34
C GLU A 226 7.64 35.28 15.78
N ILE A 227 7.63 33.96 15.59
CA ILE A 227 8.79 33.24 15.05
C ILE A 227 8.62 33.11 13.54
N LYS A 228 9.27 34.01 12.80
CA LYS A 228 9.19 34.04 11.32
C LYS A 228 10.09 33.02 10.63
N ASP A 229 10.99 32.36 11.37
CA ASP A 229 11.87 31.36 10.80
C ASP A 229 11.10 30.09 10.44
N SER A 230 11.15 29.76 9.17
CA SER A 230 10.50 28.56 8.63
C SER A 230 11.17 27.25 9.06
N ALA A 231 12.39 27.30 9.60
CA ALA A 231 13.10 26.14 10.13
C ALA A 231 12.48 25.65 11.46
N VAL A 232 11.75 26.49 12.17
CA VAL A 232 11.04 26.12 13.39
C VAL A 232 9.74 25.40 13.05
N LYS A 233 9.63 24.18 13.50
CA LYS A 233 8.47 23.29 13.29
C LYS A 233 7.65 23.20 14.58
N ILE A 234 6.35 23.37 14.48
CA ILE A 234 5.41 23.10 15.56
C ILE A 234 4.72 21.77 15.26
N THR A 235 4.75 20.88 16.22
CA THR A 235 4.14 19.55 16.11
C THR A 235 3.09 19.40 17.20
N LEU A 236 1.88 19.06 16.82
CA LEU A 236 0.79 18.72 17.74
C LEU A 236 0.65 17.18 17.84
N PRO A 237 -0.02 16.66 18.86
CA PRO A 237 -0.27 15.22 18.99
C PRO A 237 -0.91 14.60 17.75
N GLU A 238 -1.87 15.29 17.15
CA GLU A 238 -2.55 14.87 15.93
C GLU A 238 -1.57 14.74 14.75
N ASP A 239 -0.65 15.70 14.59
CA ASP A 239 0.38 15.69 13.53
C ASP A 239 1.34 14.49 13.70
N SER A 240 1.69 14.15 14.95
CA SER A 240 2.57 13.02 15.27
C SER A 240 1.91 11.68 14.95
N SER A 241 0.65 11.51 15.38
CA SER A 241 -0.12 10.29 15.09
C SER A 241 -0.38 10.10 13.60
N GLU A 242 -0.66 11.17 12.86
CA GLU A 242 -0.89 11.13 11.42
C GLU A 242 0.39 10.78 10.65
N GLN A 243 1.53 11.32 11.05
CA GLN A 243 2.81 11.02 10.41
C GLN A 243 3.17 9.53 10.53
N THR A 244 2.92 8.94 11.70
CA THR A 244 3.07 7.52 11.97
C THR A 244 2.04 6.69 11.22
N GLY A 245 0.80 7.16 11.13
CA GLY A 245 -0.31 6.48 10.48
C GLY A 245 -0.26 6.46 8.94
N ARG A 246 0.46 7.37 8.29
CA ARG A 246 0.47 7.48 6.81
C ARG A 246 0.92 6.20 6.11
N VAL A 247 1.95 5.55 6.59
CA VAL A 247 2.44 4.30 5.99
C VAL A 247 1.43 3.19 6.16
N ILE A 248 0.84 3.08 7.36
CA ILE A 248 -0.20 2.10 7.64
C ILE A 248 -1.41 2.36 6.76
N ASN A 249 -1.89 3.60 6.69
CA ASN A 249 -3.05 3.97 5.87
C ASN A 249 -2.81 3.66 4.38
N THR A 250 -1.60 3.88 3.89
CA THR A 250 -1.27 3.51 2.50
C THR A 250 -1.37 2.01 2.28
N LEU A 251 -0.80 1.20 3.19
CA LEU A 251 -0.85 -0.25 3.10
C LEU A 251 -2.30 -0.78 3.23
N THR A 252 -3.06 -0.28 4.20
CA THR A 252 -4.45 -0.71 4.42
C THR A 252 -5.38 -0.31 3.28
N ASN A 253 -5.18 0.86 2.66
CA ASN A 253 -5.93 1.26 1.46
C ASN A 253 -5.69 0.29 0.29
N PHE A 254 -4.44 -0.16 0.10
CA PHE A 254 -4.13 -1.18 -0.90
C PHE A 254 -4.80 -2.51 -0.61
N MET A 255 -4.77 -2.95 0.64
CA MET A 255 -5.42 -4.18 1.06
C MET A 255 -6.94 -4.10 0.86
N ALA A 256 -7.55 -2.97 1.22
CA ALA A 256 -8.98 -2.71 1.03
C ALA A 256 -9.40 -2.72 -0.45
N LEU A 257 -8.62 -2.07 -1.33
CA LEU A 257 -8.86 -2.11 -2.77
C LEU A 257 -8.69 -3.52 -3.36
N SER A 258 -7.73 -4.29 -2.85
CA SER A 258 -7.55 -5.70 -3.24
C SER A 258 -8.74 -6.56 -2.80
N ALA A 259 -9.25 -6.36 -1.58
CA ALA A 259 -10.43 -7.05 -1.08
C ALA A 259 -11.71 -6.65 -1.84
N LEU A 260 -11.78 -5.41 -2.33
CA LEU A 260 -12.88 -4.95 -3.19
C LEU A 260 -12.96 -5.76 -4.49
N ILE A 261 -11.85 -6.18 -5.08
CA ILE A 261 -11.86 -7.08 -6.24
C ILE A 261 -12.50 -8.42 -5.87
N GLY A 262 -12.15 -8.98 -4.70
CA GLY A 262 -12.78 -10.20 -4.19
C GLY A 262 -14.29 -10.05 -3.99
N LEU A 263 -14.73 -8.91 -3.45
CA LEU A 263 -16.14 -8.58 -3.32
C LEU A 263 -16.83 -8.51 -4.68
N ILE A 264 -16.23 -7.84 -5.67
CA ILE A 264 -16.82 -7.76 -7.02
C ILE A 264 -16.98 -9.14 -7.65
N LEU A 265 -15.98 -10.00 -7.49
CA LEU A 265 -16.08 -11.40 -7.92
C LEU A 265 -17.27 -12.10 -7.26
N SER A 266 -17.38 -11.97 -5.93
CA SER A 266 -18.50 -12.52 -5.17
C SER A 266 -19.85 -12.01 -5.69
N LEU A 267 -19.98 -10.71 -5.92
CA LEU A 267 -21.21 -10.09 -6.43
C LEU A 267 -21.56 -10.55 -7.84
N VAL A 268 -20.58 -10.77 -8.71
CA VAL A 268 -20.80 -11.41 -10.03
C VAL A 268 -21.34 -12.84 -9.85
N GLY A 269 -20.79 -13.56 -8.87
CA GLY A 269 -21.30 -14.89 -8.49
C GLY A 269 -22.73 -14.87 -7.98
N VAL A 270 -23.05 -13.93 -7.10
CA VAL A 270 -24.40 -13.69 -6.58
C VAL A 270 -25.39 -13.39 -7.73
N PHE A 271 -25.01 -12.48 -8.62
CA PHE A 271 -25.82 -12.17 -9.80
C PHE A 271 -26.11 -13.42 -10.64
N TYR A 272 -25.07 -14.22 -10.89
CA TYR A 272 -25.22 -15.43 -11.69
C TYR A 272 -26.09 -16.48 -11.00
N LEU A 273 -25.86 -16.73 -9.70
CA LEU A 273 -26.66 -17.68 -8.92
C LEU A 273 -28.14 -17.29 -8.91
N TYR A 274 -28.44 -16.01 -8.66
CA TYR A 274 -29.82 -15.52 -8.71
C TYR A 274 -30.43 -15.61 -10.10
N GLN A 275 -29.67 -15.25 -11.15
CA GLN A 275 -30.16 -15.37 -12.52
C GLN A 275 -30.51 -16.82 -12.85
N SER A 276 -29.67 -17.76 -12.47
CA SER A 276 -29.94 -19.19 -12.72
C SER A 276 -31.15 -19.68 -11.93
N HIS A 277 -31.24 -19.32 -10.64
CA HIS A 277 -32.36 -19.69 -9.76
C HIS A 277 -33.69 -19.13 -10.27
N LEU A 278 -33.74 -17.84 -10.60
CA LEU A 278 -34.96 -17.20 -11.11
C LEU A 278 -35.42 -17.79 -12.43
N LEU A 279 -34.49 -18.13 -13.33
CA LEU A 279 -34.84 -18.78 -14.61
C LEU A 279 -35.40 -20.18 -14.40
N ALA A 280 -34.79 -20.98 -13.48
CA ALA A 280 -35.30 -22.31 -13.15
C ALA A 280 -36.72 -22.25 -12.56
N ARG A 281 -37.03 -21.20 -11.83
CA ARG A 281 -38.30 -21.01 -11.12
C ARG A 281 -39.31 -20.13 -11.87
N LEU A 282 -38.98 -19.72 -13.10
CA LEU A 282 -39.81 -18.75 -13.82
C LEU A 282 -41.27 -19.25 -14.03
N LYS A 283 -41.46 -20.53 -14.27
CA LYS A 283 -42.84 -21.12 -14.35
C LYS A 283 -43.57 -21.00 -13.02
N ASP A 284 -42.92 -21.30 -11.88
CA ASP A 284 -43.52 -21.18 -10.55
C ASP A 284 -43.90 -19.72 -10.24
N LEU A 285 -43.03 -18.76 -10.60
CA LEU A 285 -43.29 -17.33 -10.47
C LEU A 285 -44.47 -16.86 -11.35
N CYS A 286 -44.57 -17.42 -12.55
CA CYS A 286 -45.71 -17.16 -13.43
C CYS A 286 -47.04 -17.72 -12.84
N LEU A 287 -47.03 -18.90 -12.26
CA LEU A 287 -48.17 -19.47 -11.55
C LEU A 287 -48.57 -18.62 -10.34
N LEU A 288 -47.64 -18.14 -9.57
CA LEU A 288 -47.90 -17.22 -8.44
C LEU A 288 -48.57 -15.92 -8.91
N ASN A 289 -48.15 -15.39 -10.04
CA ASN A 289 -48.76 -14.22 -10.63
C ASN A 289 -50.21 -14.49 -11.09
N LEU A 290 -50.49 -15.68 -11.65
CA LEU A 290 -51.85 -16.11 -11.96
C LEU A 290 -52.74 -16.29 -10.74
N HIS A 291 -52.17 -16.67 -9.59
CA HIS A 291 -52.88 -16.77 -8.30
C HIS A 291 -53.04 -15.42 -7.59
N GLY A 292 -52.79 -14.31 -8.31
CA GLY A 292 -53.13 -12.95 -7.88
C GLY A 292 -51.99 -12.18 -7.21
N LEU A 293 -50.73 -12.71 -7.11
CA LEU A 293 -49.59 -11.92 -6.68
C LEU A 293 -49.14 -10.99 -7.81
N THR A 294 -48.97 -9.74 -7.47
CA THR A 294 -48.42 -8.75 -8.40
C THR A 294 -46.93 -8.95 -8.63
N LYS A 295 -46.42 -8.53 -9.77
CA LYS A 295 -44.96 -8.56 -10.04
C LYS A 295 -44.14 -7.79 -8.99
N ARG A 296 -44.70 -6.70 -8.46
CA ARG A 296 -44.07 -5.91 -7.39
C ARG A 296 -43.94 -6.71 -6.09
N GLU A 297 -44.96 -7.45 -5.69
CA GLU A 297 -44.93 -8.30 -4.52
C GLU A 297 -43.93 -9.44 -4.69
N ILE A 298 -43.80 -10.03 -5.87
CA ILE A 298 -42.77 -11.04 -6.15
C ILE A 298 -41.37 -10.43 -6.01
N VAL A 299 -41.13 -9.25 -6.58
CA VAL A 299 -39.82 -8.55 -6.50
C VAL A 299 -39.48 -8.16 -5.06
N THR A 300 -40.42 -7.57 -4.32
CA THR A 300 -40.22 -7.22 -2.91
C THR A 300 -39.91 -8.46 -2.05
N GLY A 301 -40.52 -9.61 -2.43
CA GLY A 301 -40.20 -10.89 -1.82
C GLY A 301 -38.76 -11.34 -2.03
N ILE A 302 -38.29 -11.25 -3.24
CA ILE A 302 -36.89 -11.58 -3.57
C ILE A 302 -35.93 -10.65 -2.83
N ILE A 303 -36.21 -9.33 -2.80
CA ILE A 303 -35.42 -8.37 -2.05
C ILE A 303 -35.40 -8.71 -0.55
N ALA A 304 -36.54 -9.04 0.03
CA ALA A 304 -36.62 -9.42 1.46
C ALA A 304 -35.84 -10.70 1.76
N GLN A 305 -35.91 -11.70 0.88
CA GLN A 305 -35.09 -12.92 1.01
C GLN A 305 -33.60 -12.62 0.97
N PHE A 306 -33.17 -11.83 -0.01
CA PHE A 306 -31.77 -11.44 -0.14
C PHE A 306 -31.31 -10.65 1.07
N SER A 307 -32.08 -9.66 1.51
CA SER A 307 -31.76 -8.86 2.69
C SER A 307 -31.60 -9.72 3.93
N PHE A 308 -32.50 -10.68 4.12
CA PHE A 308 -32.40 -11.61 5.25
C PHE A 308 -31.11 -12.43 5.22
N ILE A 309 -30.77 -12.99 4.06
CA ILE A 309 -29.54 -13.77 3.89
C ILE A 309 -28.32 -12.89 4.13
N PHE A 310 -28.30 -11.68 3.55
CA PHE A 310 -27.22 -10.73 3.75
C PHE A 310 -26.98 -10.42 5.22
N PHE A 311 -28.04 -10.11 5.98
CA PHE A 311 -27.92 -9.86 7.41
C PHE A 311 -27.48 -11.09 8.21
N VAL A 312 -27.96 -12.30 7.85
CA VAL A 312 -27.48 -13.54 8.46
C VAL A 312 -26.00 -13.76 8.17
N VAL A 313 -25.55 -13.49 6.96
CA VAL A 313 -24.13 -13.55 6.57
C VAL A 313 -23.30 -12.56 7.37
N MET A 314 -23.75 -11.30 7.48
CA MET A 314 -23.04 -10.28 8.27
C MET A 314 -22.93 -10.66 9.76
N LEU A 315 -23.98 -11.20 10.34
CA LEU A 315 -23.95 -11.69 11.73
C LEU A 315 -22.97 -12.87 11.88
N THR A 316 -23.01 -13.80 10.94
CA THR A 316 -22.08 -14.94 10.92
C THR A 316 -20.64 -14.47 10.75
N GLU A 317 -20.41 -13.50 9.90
CA GLU A 317 -19.10 -12.91 9.66
C GLU A 317 -18.54 -12.22 10.90
N LEU A 318 -19.34 -11.37 11.55
CA LEU A 318 -18.95 -10.74 12.81
C LEU A 318 -18.65 -11.79 13.91
N ALA A 319 -19.45 -12.85 13.98
CA ALA A 319 -19.22 -13.94 14.91
C ALA A 319 -17.92 -14.72 14.62
N LEU A 320 -17.53 -14.86 13.36
CA LEU A 320 -16.29 -15.54 12.94
C LEU A 320 -15.06 -14.64 13.08
N ILE A 321 -15.17 -13.36 12.73
CA ILE A 321 -14.04 -12.43 12.73
C ILE A 321 -13.56 -12.13 14.15
N VAL A 322 -14.47 -12.02 15.13
CA VAL A 322 -14.08 -11.74 16.51
C VAL A 322 -13.11 -12.80 17.09
N PRO A 323 -13.40 -14.11 17.05
CA PRO A 323 -12.43 -15.11 17.51
C PRO A 323 -11.18 -15.17 16.61
N LEU A 324 -11.33 -15.04 15.30
CA LEU A 324 -10.20 -15.02 14.37
C LEU A 324 -9.26 -13.86 14.68
N TYR A 325 -9.80 -12.68 14.93
CA TYR A 325 -9.03 -11.51 15.33
C TYR A 325 -8.25 -11.75 16.63
N LYS A 326 -8.87 -12.33 17.66
CA LYS A 326 -8.20 -12.65 18.93
C LYS A 326 -7.00 -13.61 18.74
N ILE A 327 -7.08 -14.51 17.77
CA ILE A 327 -5.98 -15.42 17.41
C ILE A 327 -4.88 -14.67 16.63
N LEU A 328 -5.28 -13.78 15.72
CA LEU A 328 -4.35 -13.06 14.85
C LEU A 328 -3.74 -11.82 15.50
N ALA A 329 -4.43 -11.17 16.45
CA ALA A 329 -3.97 -9.95 17.11
C ALA A 329 -2.57 -10.08 17.75
N PRO A 330 -2.21 -11.14 18.47
CA PRO A 330 -0.87 -11.33 19.00
C PRO A 330 0.21 -11.44 17.90
N LEU A 331 -0.13 -12.13 16.80
CA LEU A 331 0.77 -12.27 15.63
C LEU A 331 0.97 -10.92 14.93
N LEU A 332 -0.09 -10.14 14.79
CA LEU A 332 -0.05 -8.80 14.21
C LEU A 332 0.70 -7.82 15.14
N SER A 333 0.45 -7.88 16.44
CA SER A 333 1.11 -7.08 17.46
C SER A 333 2.63 -7.29 17.42
N ASN A 334 3.10 -8.52 17.50
CA ASN A 334 4.52 -8.85 17.41
C ASN A 334 5.14 -8.42 16.07
N ASN A 335 4.36 -8.45 15.01
CA ASN A 335 4.82 -8.11 13.68
C ASN A 335 4.84 -6.60 13.40
N LEU A 336 3.87 -5.85 13.90
CA LEU A 336 3.74 -4.40 13.66
C LEU A 336 4.40 -3.57 14.77
N GLY A 337 4.77 -4.17 15.90
CA GLY A 337 5.29 -3.45 17.06
C GLY A 337 4.26 -2.55 17.74
N ILE A 338 2.96 -2.77 17.47
CA ILE A 338 1.85 -2.08 18.11
C ILE A 338 1.12 -3.11 18.95
N GLU A 339 0.98 -2.89 20.25
CA GLU A 339 0.15 -3.72 21.07
C GLU A 339 -1.31 -3.58 20.65
N LEU A 340 -1.82 -4.55 19.91
CA LEU A 340 -3.23 -4.66 19.57
C LEU A 340 -3.94 -5.35 20.75
N ASN A 341 -4.57 -4.59 21.63
CA ASN A 341 -5.37 -5.14 22.71
C ASN A 341 -6.53 -5.96 22.12
N GLY A 342 -6.89 -7.07 22.75
CA GLY A 342 -7.87 -8.02 22.22
C GLY A 342 -9.32 -7.51 22.10
N GLU A 343 -9.55 -6.22 22.29
CA GLU A 343 -10.84 -5.57 22.07
C GLU A 343 -11.04 -5.31 20.57
N VAL A 344 -12.12 -5.86 20.03
CA VAL A 344 -12.45 -5.74 18.61
C VAL A 344 -13.22 -4.45 18.38
N HIS A 345 -12.66 -3.55 17.56
CA HIS A 345 -13.35 -2.30 17.21
C HIS A 345 -14.42 -2.54 16.11
N ILE A 346 -15.56 -3.12 16.54
CA ILE A 346 -16.65 -3.50 15.62
C ILE A 346 -17.26 -2.26 14.92
N LEU A 347 -17.15 -1.08 15.51
CA LEU A 347 -17.75 0.13 14.97
C LEU A 347 -17.25 0.49 13.57
N SER A 348 -15.97 0.27 13.28
CA SER A 348 -15.40 0.51 11.92
C SER A 348 -16.04 -0.41 10.87
N ALA A 349 -16.28 -1.66 11.21
CA ALA A 349 -16.96 -2.59 10.31
C ALA A 349 -18.44 -2.21 10.10
N LEU A 350 -19.11 -1.73 11.15
CA LEU A 350 -20.52 -1.32 11.09
C LEU A 350 -20.74 -0.16 10.10
N THR A 351 -19.77 0.74 9.94
CA THR A 351 -19.87 1.86 8.97
C THR A 351 -19.83 1.41 7.52
N GLU A 352 -19.24 0.25 7.23
CA GLU A 352 -19.17 -0.31 5.86
C GLU A 352 -20.38 -1.15 5.48
N ILE A 353 -21.10 -1.72 6.46
CA ILE A 353 -22.25 -2.60 6.19
C ILE A 353 -23.31 -1.96 5.28
N PRO A 354 -23.72 -0.70 5.45
CA PRO A 354 -24.68 -0.06 4.54
C PRO A 354 -24.19 0.01 3.08
N PHE A 355 -22.89 0.27 2.88
CA PHE A 355 -22.30 0.29 1.54
C PHE A 355 -22.25 -1.12 0.92
N LEU A 356 -21.86 -2.12 1.71
CA LEU A 356 -21.84 -3.53 1.28
C LEU A 356 -23.23 -4.02 0.94
N PHE A 357 -24.23 -3.68 1.76
CA PHE A 357 -25.63 -4.01 1.49
C PHE A 357 -26.13 -3.34 0.23
N GLY A 358 -25.92 -2.02 0.09
CA GLY A 358 -26.33 -1.27 -1.09
C GLY A 358 -25.71 -1.83 -2.37
N LEU A 359 -24.40 -2.07 -2.36
CA LEU A 359 -23.68 -2.62 -3.51
C LEU A 359 -24.18 -4.02 -3.87
N SER A 360 -24.41 -4.87 -2.85
CA SER A 360 -24.93 -6.23 -3.02
C SER A 360 -26.39 -6.25 -3.52
N LEU A 361 -27.19 -5.28 -3.13
CA LEU A 361 -28.56 -5.15 -3.62
C LEU A 361 -28.59 -4.59 -5.04
N PHE A 362 -27.74 -3.60 -5.35
CA PHE A 362 -27.74 -2.96 -6.67
C PHE A 362 -27.29 -3.90 -7.79
N ILE A 363 -26.46 -4.91 -7.52
CA ILE A 363 -26.11 -5.92 -8.52
C ILE A 363 -27.34 -6.76 -8.96
N LEU A 364 -28.37 -6.87 -8.11
CA LEU A 364 -29.60 -7.60 -8.44
C LEU A 364 -30.60 -6.76 -9.23
N VAL A 365 -30.48 -5.43 -9.27
CA VAL A 365 -31.42 -4.54 -9.96
C VAL A 365 -31.69 -4.94 -11.40
N PRO A 366 -30.68 -5.26 -12.25
CA PRO A 366 -30.95 -5.70 -13.62
C PRO A 366 -31.82 -6.96 -13.71
N LEU A 367 -31.62 -7.91 -12.76
CA LEU A 367 -32.41 -9.15 -12.70
C LEU A 367 -33.87 -8.86 -12.32
N LEU A 368 -34.07 -8.02 -11.30
CA LEU A 368 -35.39 -7.63 -10.82
C LEU A 368 -36.18 -6.84 -11.87
N LEU A 369 -35.52 -5.90 -12.55
CA LEU A 369 -36.12 -5.16 -13.66
C LEU A 369 -36.41 -6.09 -14.88
N GLY A 370 -35.50 -7.02 -15.17
CA GLY A 370 -35.71 -8.07 -16.17
C GLY A 370 -36.93 -8.91 -15.86
N LEU A 371 -37.11 -9.31 -14.60
CA LEU A 371 -38.31 -10.06 -14.17
C LEU A 371 -39.58 -9.23 -14.31
N MET A 372 -39.57 -7.95 -13.95
CA MET A 372 -40.71 -7.05 -14.11
C MET A 372 -41.11 -6.86 -15.57
N ARG A 373 -40.16 -6.83 -16.51
CA ARG A 373 -40.39 -6.71 -17.96
C ARG A 373 -40.81 -8.03 -18.60
N THR A 374 -40.72 -9.15 -17.91
CA THR A 374 -41.07 -10.46 -18.45
C THR A 374 -42.59 -10.59 -18.62
N PRO A 375 -43.09 -10.96 -19.83
CA PRO A 375 -44.49 -11.22 -20.03
C PRO A 375 -44.88 -12.61 -19.48
N MET A 376 -45.25 -12.67 -18.21
CA MET A 376 -45.41 -13.93 -17.47
C MET A 376 -46.45 -14.87 -18.09
N GLY A 377 -47.54 -14.33 -18.62
CA GLY A 377 -48.59 -15.16 -19.31
C GLY A 377 -48.08 -15.91 -20.52
N LEU A 378 -47.17 -15.33 -21.31
CA LEU A 378 -46.58 -15.95 -22.49
C LEU A 378 -45.53 -17.01 -22.14
N GLN A 379 -44.87 -16.89 -21.01
CA GLN A 379 -43.82 -17.83 -20.59
C GLN A 379 -44.35 -19.21 -20.23
N LEU A 380 -45.59 -19.34 -19.81
CA LEU A 380 -46.20 -20.62 -19.50
C LEU A 380 -46.33 -21.52 -20.72
N LYS A 381 -46.50 -20.95 -21.92
CA LYS A 381 -46.61 -21.66 -23.18
C LYS A 381 -45.26 -21.80 -23.90
N ALA A 382 -44.23 -21.12 -23.43
CA ALA A 382 -42.95 -21.08 -24.12
C ALA A 382 -42.13 -22.38 -23.86
N SER A 383 -41.65 -22.97 -24.96
CA SER A 383 -40.73 -24.11 -24.91
C SER A 383 -39.35 -23.75 -24.31
N LYS A 384 -38.94 -22.48 -24.40
CA LYS A 384 -37.71 -21.94 -23.81
C LYS A 384 -38.04 -20.74 -22.92
N LEU A 385 -37.73 -20.86 -21.67
CA LEU A 385 -37.93 -19.79 -20.69
C LEU A 385 -36.86 -18.70 -20.87
N SER A 386 -37.27 -17.44 -20.90
CA SER A 386 -36.38 -16.29 -21.04
C SER A 386 -36.83 -15.13 -20.15
N MET A 387 -35.90 -14.50 -19.45
CA MET A 387 -36.16 -13.24 -18.77
C MET A 387 -36.17 -12.07 -19.76
N GLY A 388 -36.87 -10.99 -19.41
CA GLY A 388 -36.85 -9.75 -20.16
C GLY A 388 -35.40 -9.23 -20.40
N ARG A 389 -35.26 -8.50 -21.51
CA ARG A 389 -33.94 -8.04 -21.98
C ARG A 389 -33.30 -7.07 -20.95
N PHE A 390 -32.04 -7.33 -20.54
CA PHE A 390 -31.28 -6.40 -19.75
C PHE A 390 -30.85 -5.20 -20.60
N ARG A 391 -30.95 -4.00 -20.03
CA ARG A 391 -30.48 -2.76 -20.64
C ARG A 391 -29.22 -2.33 -19.91
N PHE A 392 -28.31 -1.65 -20.57
CA PHE A 392 -27.10 -1.09 -19.94
C PHE A 392 -27.43 -0.20 -18.73
N TRP A 393 -28.46 0.62 -18.86
CA TRP A 393 -28.93 1.53 -17.80
C TRP A 393 -29.36 0.82 -16.51
N ASP A 394 -29.72 -0.45 -16.59
CA ASP A 394 -30.13 -1.23 -15.41
C ASP A 394 -28.93 -1.50 -14.46
N PHE A 395 -27.70 -1.48 -14.99
CA PHE A 395 -26.46 -1.65 -14.20
C PHE A 395 -25.92 -0.35 -13.62
N LEU A 396 -26.48 0.80 -13.99
CA LEU A 396 -25.96 2.10 -13.61
C LEU A 396 -25.93 2.33 -12.07
N PRO A 397 -26.94 1.92 -11.29
CA PRO A 397 -26.89 2.03 -9.82
C PRO A 397 -25.72 1.24 -9.22
N PHE A 398 -25.43 0.06 -9.72
CA PHE A 398 -24.31 -0.76 -9.29
C PHE A 398 -22.96 -0.12 -9.66
N ILE A 399 -22.80 0.34 -10.89
CA ILE A 399 -21.59 0.99 -11.39
C ILE A 399 -21.28 2.26 -10.57
N PHE A 400 -22.30 3.08 -10.32
CA PHE A 400 -22.17 4.31 -9.53
C PHE A 400 -21.80 4.02 -8.06
N SER A 401 -22.48 3.06 -7.45
CA SER A 401 -22.19 2.63 -6.07
C SER A 401 -20.77 2.06 -5.95
N LEU A 402 -20.32 1.29 -6.92
CA LEU A 402 -18.96 0.74 -6.96
C LEU A 402 -17.91 1.85 -7.09
N TRP A 403 -18.15 2.84 -7.94
CA TRP A 403 -17.28 4.00 -8.05
C TRP A 403 -17.18 4.78 -6.74
N LEU A 404 -18.35 5.07 -6.12
CA LEU A 404 -18.39 5.78 -4.84
C LEU A 404 -17.66 5.03 -3.74
N PHE A 405 -17.88 3.70 -3.65
CA PHE A 405 -17.25 2.86 -2.66
C PHE A 405 -15.74 2.72 -2.87
N SER A 406 -15.28 2.68 -4.12
CA SER A 406 -13.85 2.70 -4.45
C SER A 406 -13.17 4.01 -4.01
N CYS A 407 -13.81 5.15 -4.20
CA CYS A 407 -13.32 6.45 -3.73
C CYS A 407 -13.33 6.54 -2.19
N TYR A 408 -14.35 5.98 -1.54
CA TYR A 408 -14.44 5.92 -0.08
C TYR A 408 -13.30 5.09 0.53
N LEU A 409 -13.10 3.86 0.04
CA LEU A 409 -12.04 2.95 0.56
C LEU A 409 -10.62 3.47 0.32
N SER A 410 -10.38 4.19 -0.78
CA SER A 410 -9.05 4.72 -1.08
C SER A 410 -8.73 6.02 -0.36
N HIS A 411 -9.71 6.65 0.30
CA HIS A 411 -9.61 8.01 0.87
C HIS A 411 -9.02 9.05 -0.09
N SER A 412 -9.07 8.79 -1.41
CA SER A 412 -8.48 9.61 -2.46
C SER A 412 -9.25 9.47 -3.76
N PHE A 413 -9.80 10.57 -4.28
CA PHE A 413 -10.47 10.57 -5.58
C PHE A 413 -9.56 10.14 -6.72
N ARG A 414 -8.27 10.50 -6.69
CA ARG A 414 -7.30 10.12 -7.72
C ARG A 414 -7.09 8.61 -7.74
N THR A 415 -6.82 8.01 -6.59
CA THR A 415 -6.57 6.56 -6.46
C THR A 415 -7.84 5.77 -6.75
N GLY A 416 -8.99 6.20 -6.21
CA GLY A 416 -10.29 5.56 -6.46
C GLY A 416 -10.70 5.57 -7.93
N ASN A 417 -10.53 6.71 -8.62
CA ASN A 417 -10.81 6.81 -10.05
C ASN A 417 -9.88 5.93 -10.90
N LEU A 418 -8.59 5.88 -10.58
CA LEU A 418 -7.62 5.03 -11.28
C LEU A 418 -7.97 3.56 -11.11
N PHE A 419 -8.31 3.15 -9.89
CA PHE A 419 -8.73 1.78 -9.60
C PHE A 419 -10.03 1.42 -10.32
N PHE A 420 -11.07 2.26 -10.20
CA PHE A 420 -12.34 2.05 -10.88
C PHE A 420 -12.18 2.01 -12.41
N GLY A 421 -11.38 2.92 -12.97
CA GLY A 421 -11.05 2.94 -14.41
C GLY A 421 -10.34 1.66 -14.85
N SER A 422 -9.44 1.13 -14.03
CA SER A 422 -8.76 -0.15 -14.32
C SER A 422 -9.74 -1.34 -14.33
N LEU A 423 -10.68 -1.39 -13.37
CA LEU A 423 -11.74 -2.41 -13.34
C LEU A 423 -12.64 -2.33 -14.58
N LEU A 424 -13.01 -1.11 -14.98
CA LEU A 424 -13.82 -0.88 -16.17
C LEU A 424 -13.08 -1.29 -17.44
N LEU A 425 -11.78 -1.06 -17.50
CA LEU A 425 -10.93 -1.53 -18.60
C LEU A 425 -10.89 -3.06 -18.67
N VAL A 426 -10.72 -3.74 -17.53
CA VAL A 426 -10.78 -5.22 -17.45
C VAL A 426 -12.13 -5.73 -17.96
N PHE A 427 -13.23 -5.12 -17.55
CA PHE A 427 -14.57 -5.48 -18.00
C PHE A 427 -14.75 -5.29 -19.50
N LEU A 428 -14.33 -4.14 -20.04
CA LEU A 428 -14.44 -3.82 -21.47
C LEU A 428 -13.60 -4.79 -22.31
N LEU A 429 -12.35 -5.01 -21.94
CA LEU A 429 -11.45 -5.94 -22.65
C LEU A 429 -11.97 -7.38 -22.59
N SER A 430 -12.45 -7.82 -21.43
CA SER A 430 -13.07 -9.15 -21.29
C SER A 430 -14.28 -9.31 -22.22
N THR A 431 -15.13 -8.29 -22.29
CA THR A 431 -16.30 -8.30 -23.18
C THR A 431 -15.90 -8.30 -24.65
N LEU A 432 -14.87 -7.54 -25.00
CA LEU A 432 -14.34 -7.46 -26.36
C LEU A 432 -13.72 -8.78 -26.79
N VAL A 433 -12.93 -9.41 -25.93
CA VAL A 433 -12.29 -10.71 -26.21
C VAL A 433 -13.35 -11.80 -26.40
N VAL A 434 -14.37 -11.86 -25.51
CA VAL A 434 -15.44 -12.85 -25.65
C VAL A 434 -16.25 -12.62 -26.94
N ARG A 435 -16.68 -11.39 -27.20
CA ARG A 435 -17.47 -11.08 -28.42
C ARG A 435 -16.65 -11.26 -29.70
N GLY A 436 -15.38 -10.77 -29.68
CA GLY A 436 -14.45 -10.95 -30.80
C GLY A 436 -14.16 -12.42 -31.05
N GLY A 437 -13.89 -13.19 -30.00
CA GLY A 437 -13.72 -14.64 -30.10
C GLY A 437 -14.97 -15.36 -30.65
N GLN A 438 -16.15 -14.99 -30.18
CA GLN A 438 -17.41 -15.55 -30.74
C GLN A 438 -17.61 -15.21 -32.22
N LEU A 439 -17.29 -14.00 -32.64
CA LEU A 439 -17.39 -13.59 -34.05
C LEU A 439 -16.36 -14.36 -34.89
N LEU A 440 -15.13 -14.48 -34.44
CA LEU A 440 -14.09 -15.25 -35.11
C LEU A 440 -14.49 -16.72 -35.24
N LEU A 441 -14.96 -17.35 -34.13
CA LEU A 441 -15.42 -18.73 -34.15
C LEU A 441 -16.61 -18.94 -35.09
N ARG A 442 -17.58 -18.03 -35.11
CA ARG A 442 -18.70 -18.08 -36.07
C ARG A 442 -18.19 -18.01 -37.51
N LYS A 443 -17.25 -17.10 -37.80
CA LYS A 443 -16.66 -16.97 -39.15
C LYS A 443 -15.87 -18.22 -39.54
N MET A 444 -15.15 -18.81 -38.61
CA MET A 444 -14.39 -20.05 -38.83
C MET A 444 -15.32 -21.25 -39.09
N ILE A 445 -16.43 -21.35 -38.33
CA ILE A 445 -17.39 -22.48 -38.48
C ILE A 445 -18.22 -22.32 -39.76
N SER A 446 -18.52 -21.09 -40.23
CA SER A 446 -19.27 -20.83 -41.44
C SER A 446 -18.41 -20.91 -42.73
N GLY A 447 -17.12 -20.75 -42.63
CA GLY A 447 -16.19 -20.85 -43.76
C GLY A 447 -15.93 -22.30 -44.18
N LYS A 448 -15.92 -22.56 -45.46
CA LYS A 448 -15.70 -23.90 -46.06
C LYS A 448 -14.29 -24.48 -45.88
N GLY A 449 -13.42 -23.86 -45.06
CA GLY A 449 -11.99 -24.15 -45.01
C GLY A 449 -11.44 -24.76 -43.70
N LEU A 450 -12.21 -24.87 -42.63
CA LEU A 450 -11.70 -25.43 -41.39
C LEU A 450 -12.09 -26.91 -41.28
N LEU A 451 -11.18 -27.79 -41.63
CA LEU A 451 -11.19 -29.20 -41.24
C LEU A 451 -11.10 -29.27 -39.74
N LEU A 452 -12.27 -29.26 -39.04
CA LEU A 452 -12.28 -29.58 -37.61
C LEU A 452 -11.87 -31.06 -37.46
N PRO A 453 -10.77 -31.33 -36.72
CA PRO A 453 -10.20 -32.66 -36.75
C PRO A 453 -11.11 -33.74 -36.12
N THR A 454 -12.14 -33.33 -35.37
CA THR A 454 -13.10 -34.26 -34.76
C THR A 454 -14.49 -33.63 -34.63
N ILE A 455 -15.53 -34.46 -34.62
CA ILE A 455 -16.94 -34.03 -34.43
C ILE A 455 -17.09 -33.39 -33.05
N GLU A 456 -16.37 -33.88 -32.06
CA GLU A 456 -16.38 -33.36 -30.67
C GLU A 456 -15.92 -31.91 -30.62
N ASN A 457 -14.83 -31.53 -31.28
CA ASN A 457 -14.34 -30.17 -31.36
C ASN A 457 -15.35 -29.22 -32.02
N GLY A 458 -16.04 -29.71 -33.07
CA GLY A 458 -17.11 -28.94 -33.74
C GLY A 458 -18.31 -28.64 -32.84
N ILE A 459 -18.69 -29.59 -31.99
CA ILE A 459 -19.80 -29.43 -31.04
C ILE A 459 -19.40 -28.47 -29.92
N ALA A 460 -18.20 -28.62 -29.37
CA ALA A 460 -17.65 -27.74 -28.31
C ALA A 460 -17.57 -26.27 -28.78
N LEU A 461 -17.03 -26.02 -29.96
CA LEU A 461 -16.90 -24.67 -30.52
C LEU A 461 -18.25 -24.04 -30.83
N ARG A 462 -19.22 -24.81 -31.30
CA ARG A 462 -20.62 -24.33 -31.48
C ARG A 462 -21.29 -24.00 -30.15
N GLY A 463 -20.98 -24.74 -29.08
CA GLY A 463 -21.40 -24.45 -27.70
C GLY A 463 -20.98 -23.06 -27.25
N LEU A 464 -19.70 -22.71 -27.46
CA LEU A 464 -19.16 -21.38 -27.15
C LEU A 464 -19.82 -20.23 -27.91
N THR A 465 -20.26 -20.46 -29.16
CA THR A 465 -20.92 -19.43 -29.96
C THR A 465 -22.38 -19.18 -29.57
N ARG A 466 -23.06 -20.14 -28.91
CA ARG A 466 -24.47 -20.06 -28.51
C ARG A 466 -24.69 -19.36 -27.15
N SER A 467 -23.70 -19.39 -26.28
CA SER A 467 -23.83 -18.98 -24.86
C SER A 467 -23.54 -17.50 -24.62
N GLY A 468 -24.23 -16.56 -25.21
CA GLY A 468 -24.03 -15.11 -25.14
C GLY A 468 -23.53 -14.53 -23.79
N HIS A 469 -24.41 -13.85 -23.04
CA HIS A 469 -24.05 -13.14 -21.79
C HIS A 469 -23.46 -14.03 -20.67
N LYS A 470 -23.89 -15.30 -20.60
CA LYS A 470 -23.39 -16.22 -19.58
C LYS A 470 -21.92 -16.52 -19.75
N LEU A 471 -21.48 -16.71 -20.99
CA LEU A 471 -20.08 -16.90 -21.33
C LEU A 471 -19.24 -15.69 -20.91
N THR A 472 -19.75 -14.48 -21.16
CA THR A 472 -19.07 -13.23 -20.78
C THR A 472 -18.89 -13.11 -19.26
N LEU A 473 -19.92 -13.45 -18.47
CA LEU A 473 -19.86 -13.39 -17.02
C LEU A 473 -18.86 -14.40 -16.46
N SER A 474 -18.85 -15.63 -16.99
CA SER A 474 -17.89 -16.67 -16.62
C SER A 474 -16.46 -16.25 -16.93
N PHE A 475 -16.28 -15.76 -18.15
CA PHE A 475 -14.98 -15.27 -18.62
C PHE A 475 -14.48 -14.12 -17.75
N LEU A 476 -15.34 -13.14 -17.45
CA LEU A 476 -15.03 -12.01 -16.61
C LEU A 476 -14.58 -12.43 -15.21
N SER A 477 -15.34 -13.32 -14.56
CA SER A 477 -15.02 -13.83 -13.23
C SER A 477 -13.63 -14.49 -13.19
N LEU A 478 -13.35 -15.37 -14.16
CA LEU A 478 -12.07 -16.05 -14.25
C LEU A 478 -10.92 -15.09 -14.58
N ALA A 479 -11.13 -14.17 -15.52
CA ALA A 479 -10.13 -13.18 -15.90
C ALA A 479 -9.80 -12.23 -14.73
N MET A 480 -10.82 -11.76 -13.97
CA MET A 480 -10.58 -10.92 -12.79
C MET A 480 -9.80 -11.65 -11.69
N GLY A 481 -10.13 -12.92 -11.41
CA GLY A 481 -9.36 -13.72 -10.44
C GLY A 481 -7.90 -13.89 -10.86
N ALA A 482 -7.67 -14.21 -12.14
CA ALA A 482 -6.31 -14.33 -12.69
C ALA A 482 -5.57 -12.98 -12.70
N THR A 483 -6.27 -11.87 -12.97
CA THR A 483 -5.72 -10.51 -12.91
C THR A 483 -5.20 -10.18 -11.52
N LEU A 484 -5.98 -10.47 -10.48
CA LEU A 484 -5.61 -10.20 -9.09
C LEU A 484 -4.33 -10.98 -8.70
N ILE A 485 -4.30 -12.26 -8.98
CA ILE A 485 -3.16 -13.12 -8.64
C ILE A 485 -1.90 -12.66 -9.38
N SER A 486 -2.02 -12.35 -10.67
CA SER A 486 -0.92 -11.84 -11.48
C SER A 486 -0.41 -10.49 -10.95
N LEU A 487 -1.31 -9.56 -10.62
CA LEU A 487 -0.98 -8.26 -10.07
C LEU A 487 -0.11 -8.38 -8.82
N ILE A 488 -0.55 -9.20 -7.86
CA ILE A 488 0.14 -9.38 -6.59
C ILE A 488 1.53 -9.99 -6.78
N LEU A 489 1.62 -11.05 -7.57
CA LEU A 489 2.90 -11.73 -7.82
C LEU A 489 3.91 -10.82 -8.53
N GLN A 490 3.43 -9.98 -9.45
CA GLN A 490 4.30 -9.02 -10.15
C GLN A 490 4.75 -7.89 -9.23
N LEU A 491 3.85 -7.32 -8.41
CA LEU A 491 4.20 -6.29 -7.44
C LEU A 491 5.21 -6.80 -6.41
N ASP A 492 5.01 -8.02 -5.89
CA ASP A 492 5.95 -8.69 -4.99
C ASP A 492 7.35 -8.77 -5.61
N ARG A 493 7.42 -9.18 -6.88
CA ARG A 493 8.69 -9.29 -7.61
C ARG A 493 9.36 -7.93 -7.83
N MET A 494 8.57 -6.92 -8.21
CA MET A 494 9.10 -5.57 -8.41
C MET A 494 9.70 -5.01 -7.12
N ILE A 495 9.01 -5.21 -5.99
CA ILE A 495 9.49 -4.81 -4.67
C ILE A 495 10.76 -5.58 -4.31
N LEU A 496 10.74 -6.91 -4.40
CA LEU A 496 11.91 -7.74 -4.08
C LEU A 496 13.13 -7.39 -4.95
N LYS A 497 12.93 -7.10 -6.24
CA LYS A 497 14.03 -6.71 -7.15
C LYS A 497 14.57 -5.33 -6.83
N GLU A 498 13.72 -4.37 -6.45
CA GLU A 498 14.15 -3.04 -6.05
C GLU A 498 15.02 -3.08 -4.80
N PHE A 499 14.64 -3.92 -3.85
CA PHE A 499 15.37 -4.09 -2.59
C PHE A 499 16.39 -5.24 -2.61
N ALA A 500 16.54 -5.98 -3.72
CA ALA A 500 17.55 -7.02 -3.82
C ALA A 500 18.96 -6.44 -3.65
N LEU A 501 19.77 -7.14 -2.88
CA LEU A 501 21.19 -6.82 -2.73
C LEU A 501 21.89 -7.02 -4.10
N ASP A 502 22.23 -5.92 -4.73
CA ASP A 502 23.05 -5.88 -5.92
C ASP A 502 24.48 -5.55 -5.48
N PRO A 503 25.53 -6.26 -5.92
CA PRO A 503 26.90 -5.91 -5.58
C PRO A 503 27.30 -4.47 -5.87
N LYS A 504 26.59 -3.81 -6.77
CA LYS A 504 26.78 -2.40 -7.08
C LYS A 504 26.05 -1.45 -6.14
N LYS A 505 25.09 -1.94 -5.34
CA LYS A 505 24.34 -1.10 -4.41
C LYS A 505 25.18 -0.75 -3.18
N PRO A 506 24.91 0.41 -2.56
CA PRO A 506 25.55 0.82 -1.32
C PRO A 506 25.32 -0.19 -0.20
N SER A 507 26.36 -0.58 0.51
CA SER A 507 26.24 -1.31 1.79
C SER A 507 26.24 -0.37 2.98
N LEU A 508 27.11 0.68 2.94
CA LEU A 508 27.12 1.76 3.92
C LEU A 508 26.96 3.10 3.21
N PHE A 509 26.15 3.96 3.78
CA PHE A 509 26.06 5.37 3.44
C PHE A 509 26.76 6.16 4.53
N ILE A 510 27.75 6.98 4.17
CA ILE A 510 28.65 7.69 5.07
C ILE A 510 28.35 9.18 4.97
N PHE A 511 28.17 9.86 6.08
CA PHE A 511 27.81 11.28 6.10
C PHE A 511 28.52 12.03 7.24
N ASP A 512 28.42 13.35 7.21
CA ASP A 512 29.11 14.28 8.10
C ASP A 512 30.65 14.22 8.02
N ILE A 513 31.18 13.87 6.83
CA ILE A 513 32.62 13.90 6.56
C ILE A 513 33.03 15.36 6.35
N GLN A 514 33.95 15.87 7.18
CA GLN A 514 34.50 17.20 7.01
C GLN A 514 35.53 17.22 5.86
N GLU A 515 35.78 18.39 5.31
CA GLU A 515 36.69 18.55 4.15
C GLU A 515 38.09 18.03 4.45
N GLU A 516 38.64 18.34 5.65
CA GLU A 516 39.96 17.90 6.05
C GLU A 516 40.07 16.38 6.32
N GLN A 517 38.93 15.73 6.57
CA GLN A 517 38.85 14.29 6.83
C GLN A 517 38.71 13.44 5.57
N MET A 518 38.37 14.05 4.43
CA MET A 518 37.99 13.30 3.22
C MET A 518 39.16 12.49 2.66
N GLU A 519 40.31 13.09 2.55
CA GLU A 519 41.51 12.44 2.01
C GLU A 519 42.06 11.37 2.96
N PRO A 520 42.23 11.63 4.27
CA PRO A 520 42.61 10.60 5.25
C PRO A 520 41.63 9.42 5.33
N LEU A 521 40.33 9.68 5.24
CA LEU A 521 39.29 8.63 5.21
C LEU A 521 39.37 7.78 3.95
N THR A 522 39.59 8.41 2.80
CA THR A 522 39.71 7.71 1.51
C THR A 522 40.92 6.79 1.48
N GLN A 523 42.07 7.27 2.04
CA GLN A 523 43.28 6.48 2.15
C GLN A 523 43.07 5.30 3.11
N HIS A 524 42.48 5.55 4.26
CA HIS A 524 42.15 4.52 5.25
C HIS A 524 41.23 3.44 4.68
N ALA A 525 40.23 3.84 3.89
CA ALA A 525 39.32 2.91 3.19
C ALA A 525 40.06 2.01 2.19
N LYS A 526 41.01 2.57 1.44
CA LYS A 526 41.84 1.79 0.49
C LYS A 526 42.75 0.81 1.19
N GLU A 527 43.35 1.19 2.32
CA GLU A 527 44.23 0.33 3.11
C GLU A 527 43.52 -0.91 3.67
N ILE A 528 42.24 -0.79 4.00
CA ILE A 528 41.40 -1.89 4.49
C ILE A 528 40.77 -2.71 3.32
N GLY A 529 40.97 -2.30 2.09
CA GLY A 529 40.33 -2.95 0.94
C GLY A 529 38.83 -2.61 0.78
N ALA A 530 38.40 -1.47 1.33
CA ALA A 530 37.03 -0.98 1.29
C ALA A 530 36.94 0.37 0.53
N PRO A 531 37.23 0.42 -0.78
CA PRO A 531 37.31 1.67 -1.51
C PRO A 531 35.95 2.40 -1.53
N LEU A 532 35.99 3.69 -1.22
CA LEU A 532 34.80 4.54 -1.26
C LEU A 532 34.38 4.81 -2.70
N ALA A 533 33.06 4.88 -2.92
CA ALA A 533 32.46 5.24 -4.20
C ALA A 533 31.54 6.45 -4.02
N TYR A 534 31.30 7.15 -5.14
CA TYR A 534 30.35 8.27 -5.23
C TYR A 534 30.56 9.34 -4.14
N VAL A 535 31.82 9.67 -3.86
CA VAL A 535 32.15 10.80 -2.99
C VAL A 535 31.58 12.08 -3.57
N THR A 536 30.72 12.74 -2.78
CA THR A 536 29.94 13.87 -3.27
C THR A 536 29.87 14.97 -2.23
N PRO A 537 30.25 16.23 -2.56
CA PRO A 537 30.12 17.36 -1.66
C PRO A 537 28.67 17.72 -1.43
N MET A 538 28.35 18.17 -0.22
CA MET A 538 27.03 18.63 0.17
C MET A 538 27.14 20.05 0.74
N ILE A 539 26.44 20.98 0.10
CA ILE A 539 26.39 22.38 0.48
C ILE A 539 24.96 22.72 0.88
N ARG A 540 24.80 23.41 2.00
CA ARG A 540 23.51 23.90 2.43
C ARG A 540 23.20 25.23 1.78
N ALA A 541 22.13 25.31 1.00
CA ALA A 541 21.73 26.48 0.26
C ALA A 541 20.24 26.79 0.45
N ARG A 542 19.85 28.04 0.20
CA ARG A 542 18.44 28.46 0.19
C ARG A 542 18.14 29.18 -1.12
N LEU A 543 17.07 28.80 -1.80
CA LEU A 543 16.62 29.49 -3.01
C LEU A 543 16.08 30.89 -2.64
N GLU A 544 16.67 31.94 -3.19
CA GLU A 544 16.31 33.34 -2.95
C GLU A 544 15.55 33.97 -4.11
N LYS A 545 16.04 33.80 -5.35
CA LYS A 545 15.45 34.44 -6.53
C LYS A 545 15.29 33.42 -7.67
N VAL A 546 14.25 33.64 -8.47
CA VAL A 546 14.03 32.95 -9.75
C VAL A 546 13.84 34.02 -10.80
N ASN A 547 14.66 34.01 -11.85
CA ASN A 547 14.66 35.02 -12.94
C ASN A 547 14.71 36.45 -12.37
N ASP A 548 15.65 36.72 -11.46
CA ASP A 548 15.89 37.97 -10.75
C ASP A 548 14.70 38.49 -9.89
N LYS A 549 13.62 37.77 -9.85
CA LYS A 549 12.49 38.05 -8.96
C LYS A 549 12.68 37.35 -7.63
N LYS A 550 12.59 38.10 -6.53
CA LYS A 550 12.67 37.52 -5.21
C LYS A 550 11.63 36.41 -5.10
N TYR A 551 12.08 35.19 -4.77
CA TYR A 551 11.18 34.06 -4.57
C TYR A 551 10.30 34.35 -3.35
N VAL A 552 9.13 34.95 -3.65
CA VAL A 552 8.17 35.36 -2.63
C VAL A 552 7.58 34.08 -2.07
N LYS A 553 8.00 33.72 -0.87
CA LYS A 553 7.24 32.77 -0.05
C LYS A 553 5.80 33.25 -0.07
N LYS A 554 4.87 32.50 -0.65
CA LYS A 554 3.44 32.81 -0.46
C LYS A 554 3.27 33.01 1.04
N LYS A 555 2.86 34.22 1.48
CA LYS A 555 2.67 34.53 2.90
C LYS A 555 1.90 33.38 3.50
N ARG A 556 2.41 32.79 4.59
CA ARG A 556 1.67 31.79 5.35
C ARG A 556 0.28 32.35 5.60
N SER A 557 -0.69 31.86 4.85
CA SER A 557 -2.09 32.10 5.17
C SER A 557 -2.35 31.26 6.40
N TYR A 558 -2.75 31.90 7.49
CA TYR A 558 -3.09 31.21 8.74
C TYR A 558 -4.40 30.41 8.61
N ASP A 559 -5.13 30.57 7.51
CA ASP A 559 -6.29 29.79 7.09
C ASP A 559 -5.86 28.73 6.08
N PHE A 560 -5.27 27.63 6.58
CA PHE A 560 -4.97 26.48 5.73
C PHE A 560 -6.26 25.78 5.33
N ARG A 561 -6.63 25.90 4.07
CA ARG A 561 -7.79 25.20 3.50
C ARG A 561 -7.52 23.72 3.22
N SER A 562 -6.24 23.31 3.11
CA SER A 562 -5.85 21.90 2.95
C SER A 562 -4.45 21.61 3.51
N LYS A 563 -4.25 20.37 3.99
CA LYS A 563 -2.95 19.87 4.46
C LYS A 563 -1.90 19.82 3.36
N GLU A 564 -2.32 19.60 2.12
CA GLU A 564 -1.46 19.60 0.92
C GLU A 564 -0.81 20.96 0.70
N GLU A 565 -1.54 22.08 0.97
CA GLU A 565 -0.99 23.43 0.89
C GLU A 565 0.07 23.71 1.97
N ASP A 566 -0.09 23.18 3.18
CA ASP A 566 0.91 23.31 4.25
C ASP A 566 2.19 22.52 3.93
N GLU A 567 2.06 21.30 3.39
CA GLU A 567 3.20 20.50 2.94
C GLU A 567 3.95 21.17 1.79
N ASP A 568 3.25 21.72 0.83
CA ASP A 568 3.85 22.46 -0.31
C ASP A 568 4.57 23.73 0.14
N GLN A 569 4.00 24.46 1.09
CA GLN A 569 4.65 25.64 1.65
C GLN A 569 5.89 25.29 2.45
N ARG A 570 5.85 24.24 3.27
CA ARG A 570 7.03 23.76 4.01
C ARG A 570 8.13 23.32 3.06
N PHE A 571 7.79 22.61 1.99
CA PHE A 571 8.74 22.16 0.98
C PHE A 571 9.44 23.34 0.28
N ARG A 572 8.70 24.40 -0.04
CA ARG A 572 9.19 25.61 -0.69
C ARG A 572 10.02 26.52 0.23
N SER A 573 9.85 26.41 1.54
CA SER A 573 10.48 27.32 2.52
C SER A 573 11.76 26.79 3.15
N ASN A 574 12.07 25.50 2.99
CA ASN A 574 13.21 24.87 3.63
C ASN A 574 14.52 25.15 2.87
N SER A 575 15.62 25.28 3.62
CA SER A 575 16.96 25.16 3.06
C SER A 575 17.09 23.77 2.43
N LEU A 576 17.71 23.69 1.27
CA LEU A 576 18.00 22.43 0.59
C LEU A 576 19.50 22.15 0.57
N ASN A 577 19.82 20.87 0.52
CA ASN A 577 21.19 20.46 0.25
C ASN A 577 21.38 20.39 -1.26
N ILE A 578 22.39 21.10 -1.76
CA ILE A 578 22.84 21.09 -3.14
C ILE A 578 24.20 20.43 -3.24
N THR A 579 24.56 19.98 -4.40
CA THR A 579 25.87 19.41 -4.69
C THR A 579 26.43 19.98 -5.97
N TYR A 580 27.74 19.85 -6.15
CA TYR A 580 28.38 20.09 -7.44
C TYR A 580 29.11 18.82 -7.91
N ARG A 581 28.93 18.47 -9.16
CA ARG A 581 29.60 17.35 -9.82
C ARG A 581 29.31 17.36 -11.32
N ASN A 582 30.16 16.73 -12.11
CA ASN A 582 30.02 16.63 -13.57
C ASN A 582 29.61 15.20 -14.03
N PHE A 583 29.31 14.30 -13.12
CA PHE A 583 28.87 12.93 -13.41
C PHE A 583 27.47 12.65 -12.84
N LEU A 584 26.80 11.68 -13.43
CA LEU A 584 25.54 11.14 -12.94
C LEU A 584 25.79 9.84 -12.16
N THR A 585 25.02 9.61 -11.12
CA THR A 585 25.00 8.32 -10.43
C THR A 585 24.10 7.33 -11.19
N ASP A 586 24.22 6.03 -10.91
CA ASP A 586 23.38 5.00 -11.53
C ASP A 586 21.87 5.16 -11.19
N SER A 587 21.56 6.00 -10.21
CA SER A 587 20.20 6.36 -9.80
C SER A 587 19.59 7.51 -10.60
N GLU A 588 20.36 8.19 -11.45
CA GLU A 588 19.96 9.41 -12.13
C GLU A 588 19.90 9.23 -13.65
N LYS A 589 18.89 9.85 -14.27
CA LYS A 589 18.72 9.87 -15.72
C LYS A 589 18.21 11.23 -16.15
N ILE A 590 18.93 11.87 -17.10
CA ILE A 590 18.45 13.11 -17.74
C ILE A 590 17.23 12.78 -18.59
N ILE A 591 16.14 13.52 -18.36
CA ILE A 591 14.87 13.38 -19.10
C ILE A 591 14.64 14.56 -20.07
N SER A 592 15.25 15.71 -19.79
CA SER A 592 15.15 16.90 -20.65
C SER A 592 16.42 17.73 -20.53
N GLY A 593 16.90 18.31 -21.66
CA GLY A 593 18.15 19.04 -21.71
C GLY A 593 19.37 18.16 -22.03
N LEU A 594 20.56 18.72 -21.92
CA LEU A 594 21.84 18.06 -22.21
C LEU A 594 22.66 17.84 -20.93
N PRO A 595 23.55 16.84 -20.88
CA PRO A 595 24.51 16.71 -19.78
C PRO A 595 25.42 17.93 -19.66
N PHE A 596 26.01 18.13 -18.49
CA PHE A 596 26.99 19.19 -18.31
C PHE A 596 28.19 19.01 -19.25
N PRO A 597 28.76 20.11 -19.76
CA PRO A 597 30.00 20.04 -20.52
C PRO A 597 31.15 19.50 -19.64
N PRO A 598 32.11 18.80 -20.22
CA PRO A 598 33.30 18.40 -19.49
C PRO A 598 34.16 19.63 -19.14
N GLY A 599 34.76 19.66 -17.93
CA GLY A 599 35.71 20.67 -17.52
C GLY A 599 35.18 21.74 -16.55
N GLY A 600 33.91 21.72 -16.16
CA GLY A 600 33.32 22.72 -15.26
C GLY A 600 32.94 24.04 -15.94
N ALA A 601 32.34 24.95 -15.17
CA ALA A 601 31.93 26.27 -15.70
C ALA A 601 33.11 27.21 -15.78
N PRO A 602 33.40 27.81 -16.95
CA PRO A 602 34.38 28.86 -17.08
C PRO A 602 33.90 30.17 -16.38
N ASP A 603 34.85 31.04 -16.00
CA ASP A 603 34.55 32.24 -15.22
C ASP A 603 33.68 33.29 -15.96
N ASP A 604 33.58 33.19 -17.29
CA ASP A 604 32.84 34.09 -18.13
C ASP A 604 31.34 33.78 -18.30
N ARG A 605 30.88 32.66 -17.77
CA ARG A 605 29.47 32.30 -17.80
C ARG A 605 28.94 31.79 -16.46
N LEU A 606 27.63 31.94 -16.24
CA LEU A 606 26.96 31.33 -15.10
C LEU A 606 27.02 29.80 -15.17
N PRO A 607 27.26 29.11 -14.03
CA PRO A 607 27.30 27.67 -13.98
C PRO A 607 25.92 27.06 -14.29
N PHE A 608 25.94 25.88 -14.88
CA PHE A 608 24.74 25.14 -15.18
C PHE A 608 24.19 24.40 -13.94
N ILE A 609 22.87 24.32 -13.88
CA ILE A 609 22.13 23.67 -12.82
C ILE A 609 21.30 22.54 -13.40
N SER A 610 21.35 21.40 -12.77
CA SER A 610 20.51 20.24 -13.04
C SER A 610 19.48 20.06 -11.94
N LEU A 611 18.20 20.01 -12.28
CA LEU A 611 17.10 19.89 -11.35
C LEU A 611 16.49 18.49 -11.34
N GLU A 612 16.07 18.03 -10.18
CA GLU A 612 15.25 16.83 -10.06
C GLU A 612 13.81 17.15 -10.54
N LYS A 613 13.22 16.26 -11.32
CA LYS A 613 11.93 16.43 -12.00
C LYS A 613 10.80 16.92 -11.06
N ARG A 614 10.59 16.25 -9.95
CA ARG A 614 9.48 16.59 -9.04
C ARG A 614 9.71 17.93 -8.34
N TRP A 615 10.98 18.23 -8.03
CA TRP A 615 11.34 19.50 -7.45
C TRP A 615 11.13 20.63 -8.46
N SER A 616 11.53 20.44 -9.71
CA SER A 616 11.28 21.37 -10.81
C SER A 616 9.78 21.60 -11.03
N GLU A 617 8.96 20.53 -11.10
CA GLU A 617 7.50 20.61 -11.26
C GLU A 617 6.81 21.33 -10.07
N ARG A 618 7.24 21.05 -8.82
CA ARG A 618 6.67 21.71 -7.63
C ARG A 618 7.03 23.19 -7.50
N MET A 619 8.22 23.55 -7.96
CA MET A 619 8.73 24.91 -7.90
C MET A 619 8.38 25.72 -9.15
N ASP A 620 7.73 25.08 -10.15
CA ASP A 620 7.37 25.67 -11.45
C ASP A 620 8.60 26.21 -12.19
N LEU A 621 9.68 25.39 -12.24
CA LEU A 621 10.96 25.72 -12.83
C LEU A 621 11.16 24.97 -14.15
N SER A 622 11.70 25.69 -15.14
CA SER A 622 11.96 25.19 -16.49
C SER A 622 13.43 25.36 -16.90
N ILE A 623 13.82 24.64 -17.95
CA ILE A 623 15.16 24.82 -18.55
C ILE A 623 15.30 26.28 -19.05
N GLY A 624 16.43 26.90 -18.71
CA GLY A 624 16.74 28.29 -19.04
C GLY A 624 16.47 29.27 -17.89
N ASP A 625 15.75 28.86 -16.83
CA ASP A 625 15.52 29.72 -15.68
C ASP A 625 16.82 30.03 -14.93
N LYS A 626 16.98 31.29 -14.50
CA LYS A 626 18.07 31.70 -13.64
C LYS A 626 17.68 31.55 -12.18
N LEU A 627 18.49 30.82 -11.42
CA LEU A 627 18.27 30.59 -10.00
C LEU A 627 19.36 31.28 -9.19
N THR A 628 18.97 32.00 -8.13
CA THR A 628 19.89 32.58 -7.15
C THR A 628 19.71 31.86 -5.82
N PHE A 629 20.78 31.26 -5.32
CA PHE A 629 20.84 30.59 -4.02
C PHE A 629 21.64 31.44 -3.03
N ASP A 630 21.18 31.50 -1.80
CA ASP A 630 21.93 31.99 -0.65
C ASP A 630 22.70 30.82 0.00
N ILE A 631 24.00 30.93 0.07
CA ILE A 631 24.91 29.98 0.74
C ILE A 631 25.62 30.72 1.85
N GLN A 632 25.11 30.63 3.07
CA GLN A 632 25.66 31.28 4.27
C GLN A 632 25.85 32.82 4.10
N GLY A 633 24.94 33.48 3.42
CA GLY A 633 24.98 34.95 3.19
C GLY A 633 25.66 35.35 1.89
N VAL A 634 26.18 34.42 1.09
CA VAL A 634 26.75 34.69 -0.24
C VAL A 634 25.75 34.23 -1.32
N GLU A 635 25.40 35.15 -2.23
CA GLU A 635 24.52 34.82 -3.36
C GLU A 635 25.32 34.04 -4.43
N PHE A 636 24.77 32.91 -4.84
CA PHE A 636 25.28 32.08 -5.92
C PHE A 636 24.21 31.98 -7.03
N GLU A 637 24.58 32.24 -8.26
CA GLU A 637 23.69 32.24 -9.43
C GLU A 637 24.03 31.15 -10.41
N GLY A 638 23.01 30.60 -11.06
CA GLY A 638 23.22 29.62 -12.12
C GLY A 638 21.96 29.45 -12.98
N ILE A 639 22.12 28.80 -14.15
CA ILE A 639 21.07 28.61 -15.15
C ILE A 639 20.66 27.14 -15.21
N VAL A 640 19.35 26.86 -15.20
CA VAL A 640 18.83 25.51 -15.35
C VAL A 640 19.13 24.97 -16.75
N HIS A 641 19.96 23.95 -16.85
CA HIS A 641 20.41 23.34 -18.08
C HIS A 641 19.72 22.04 -18.43
N ASN A 642 19.40 21.25 -17.43
CA ASN A 642 18.68 19.98 -17.62
C ASN A 642 17.79 19.63 -16.44
N ILE A 643 16.84 18.73 -16.72
CA ILE A 643 15.97 18.10 -15.72
C ILE A 643 16.26 16.61 -15.71
N ARG A 644 16.50 16.04 -14.52
CA ARG A 644 16.79 14.63 -14.33
C ARG A 644 15.74 13.94 -13.46
N GLU A 645 15.50 12.69 -13.74
CA GLU A 645 14.74 11.78 -12.89
C GLU A 645 15.70 11.07 -11.92
N VAL A 646 15.36 11.05 -10.64
CA VAL A 646 16.18 10.47 -9.56
C VAL A 646 15.43 9.33 -8.89
N LYS A 647 16.06 8.17 -8.78
CA LYS A 647 15.56 7.03 -8.02
C LYS A 647 16.04 7.13 -6.57
N TRP A 648 15.22 7.69 -5.70
CA TRP A 648 15.53 7.91 -4.28
C TRP A 648 15.68 6.61 -3.45
N THR A 649 15.14 5.48 -3.93
CA THR A 649 15.17 4.19 -3.25
C THR A 649 16.50 3.46 -3.31
N THR A 650 17.47 3.99 -4.04
CA THR A 650 18.76 3.32 -4.31
C THR A 650 19.84 3.62 -3.29
N PHE A 651 19.60 4.56 -2.36
CA PHE A 651 20.55 5.03 -1.35
C PHE A 651 21.89 5.55 -1.87
N TYR A 652 21.93 6.02 -3.14
CA TYR A 652 23.03 6.82 -3.63
C TYR A 652 22.96 8.27 -3.11
N PRO A 653 24.06 9.04 -3.10
CA PRO A 653 24.04 10.45 -2.77
C PRO A 653 23.24 11.25 -3.81
N ASN A 654 21.94 11.38 -3.57
CA ASN A 654 21.01 12.04 -4.45
C ASN A 654 20.63 13.43 -3.93
N PHE A 655 20.47 14.38 -4.83
CA PHE A 655 20.14 15.77 -4.52
C PHE A 655 19.04 16.28 -5.43
N PHE A 656 18.25 17.24 -4.93
CA PHE A 656 17.26 17.93 -5.77
C PHE A 656 17.93 18.83 -6.80
N VAL A 657 19.05 19.44 -6.42
CA VAL A 657 19.81 20.39 -7.23
C VAL A 657 21.26 19.93 -7.31
N THR A 658 21.75 19.78 -8.52
CA THR A 658 23.17 19.53 -8.81
C THR A 658 23.69 20.70 -9.66
N VAL A 659 24.84 21.22 -9.31
CA VAL A 659 25.48 22.36 -9.97
C VAL A 659 26.73 21.87 -10.70
N GLU A 660 27.03 22.50 -11.82
CA GLU A 660 28.31 22.31 -12.53
C GLU A 660 29.44 22.77 -11.62
N PRO A 661 30.61 22.07 -11.55
CA PRO A 661 31.77 22.51 -10.80
C PRO A 661 32.18 23.92 -11.21
N SER A 662 32.37 24.83 -10.27
CA SER A 662 32.62 26.25 -10.49
C SER A 662 33.11 26.92 -9.20
N MET A 663 32.99 28.22 -9.04
CA MET A 663 33.27 28.93 -7.79
C MET A 663 32.54 28.38 -6.55
N ILE A 664 31.49 27.61 -6.75
CA ILE A 664 30.78 26.92 -5.65
C ILE A 664 31.67 25.92 -4.86
N GLU A 665 32.78 25.51 -5.49
CA GLU A 665 33.76 24.63 -4.83
C GLU A 665 34.42 25.26 -3.59
N ALA A 666 34.51 26.58 -3.53
CA ALA A 666 35.02 27.32 -2.39
C ALA A 666 34.01 27.42 -1.21
N ALA A 667 32.75 27.04 -1.43
CA ALA A 667 31.74 27.15 -0.40
C ALA A 667 31.99 26.11 0.75
N PRO A 668 31.63 26.45 2.00
CA PRO A 668 31.67 25.52 3.13
C PRO A 668 30.79 24.29 2.82
N LYS A 669 31.39 23.10 2.96
CA LYS A 669 30.78 21.84 2.54
C LYS A 669 31.11 20.71 3.50
N THR A 670 30.27 19.70 3.52
CA THR A 670 30.57 18.37 4.06
C THR A 670 30.51 17.37 2.92
N PHE A 671 31.04 16.17 3.13
CA PHE A 671 31.02 15.15 2.10
C PHE A 671 30.12 13.99 2.49
N LEU A 672 29.51 13.42 1.48
CA LEU A 672 28.82 12.13 1.53
C LEU A 672 29.62 11.13 0.71
N ALA A 673 29.71 9.90 1.20
CA ALA A 673 30.36 8.82 0.47
C ALA A 673 29.56 7.53 0.63
N VAL A 674 29.85 6.57 -0.21
CA VAL A 674 29.20 5.26 -0.23
C VAL A 674 30.27 4.19 -0.20
N LEU A 675 30.06 3.16 0.61
CA LEU A 675 30.80 1.91 0.52
C LEU A 675 29.95 0.92 -0.29
N PRO A 676 30.43 0.38 -1.41
CA PRO A 676 29.76 -0.68 -2.18
C PRO A 676 29.61 -1.96 -1.34
N SER A 677 28.70 -2.85 -1.73
CA SER A 677 28.55 -4.16 -1.10
C SER A 677 29.81 -4.98 -1.27
N GLY A 678 30.27 -5.58 -0.15
CA GLY A 678 31.50 -6.35 -0.06
C GLY A 678 31.44 -7.35 1.10
N PRO A 679 32.58 -7.97 1.44
CA PRO A 679 32.66 -8.88 2.58
C PRO A 679 32.23 -8.21 3.88
N LYS A 680 31.40 -8.89 4.66
CA LYS A 680 30.86 -8.36 5.92
C LYS A 680 31.94 -7.96 6.91
N ASP A 681 33.01 -8.75 6.99
CA ASP A 681 34.13 -8.51 7.92
C ASP A 681 34.89 -7.22 7.55
N THR A 682 35.14 -6.99 6.26
CA THR A 682 35.77 -5.76 5.75
C THR A 682 34.93 -4.53 6.07
N LYS A 683 33.60 -4.63 5.88
CA LYS A 683 32.65 -3.57 6.20
C LYS A 683 32.68 -3.21 7.70
N LEU A 684 32.60 -4.21 8.58
CA LEU A 684 32.63 -4.01 10.02
C LEU A 684 33.98 -3.47 10.50
N MET A 685 35.08 -3.98 9.93
CA MET A 685 36.44 -3.50 10.25
C MET A 685 36.62 -2.03 9.86
N PHE A 686 36.16 -1.67 8.62
CA PHE A 686 36.22 -0.29 8.14
C PHE A 686 35.39 0.65 9.03
N GLN A 687 34.14 0.27 9.32
CA GLN A 687 33.23 1.06 10.14
C GLN A 687 33.81 1.34 11.52
N ARG A 688 34.34 0.31 12.18
CA ARG A 688 34.93 0.43 13.51
C ARG A 688 36.17 1.32 13.50
N SER A 689 37.16 1.00 12.67
CA SER A 689 38.41 1.74 12.63
C SER A 689 38.25 3.20 12.20
N SER A 690 37.25 3.46 11.35
CA SER A 690 36.91 4.83 10.94
C SER A 690 36.33 5.64 12.09
N VAL A 691 35.43 5.05 12.91
CA VAL A 691 34.84 5.75 14.07
C VAL A 691 35.91 6.05 15.14
N GLU A 692 36.88 5.13 15.37
CA GLU A 692 37.98 5.38 16.26
C GLU A 692 38.84 6.58 15.82
N LYS A 693 39.08 6.75 14.50
CA LYS A 693 39.89 7.85 13.94
C LYS A 693 39.10 9.15 13.75
N PHE A 694 37.81 9.02 13.40
CA PHE A 694 36.91 10.13 13.02
C PHE A 694 35.57 10.01 13.75
N PRO A 695 35.44 10.38 15.01
CA PRO A 695 34.25 10.14 15.83
C PRO A 695 32.98 10.86 15.37
N ASN A 696 33.11 11.92 14.56
CA ASN A 696 31.98 12.69 14.01
C ASN A 696 31.35 12.04 12.78
N ILE A 697 32.06 11.12 12.08
CA ILE A 697 31.55 10.50 10.86
C ILE A 697 30.51 9.46 11.24
N SER A 698 29.38 9.50 10.54
CA SER A 698 28.25 8.61 10.78
C SER A 698 28.02 7.67 9.60
N PHE A 699 27.67 6.43 9.90
CA PHE A 699 27.46 5.35 8.94
C PHE A 699 26.04 4.83 9.05
N ILE A 700 25.28 4.86 7.95
CA ILE A 700 23.99 4.18 7.86
C ILE A 700 24.22 2.83 7.19
N ASP A 701 23.85 1.75 7.86
CA ASP A 701 23.84 0.42 7.27
C ASP A 701 22.61 0.26 6.36
N VAL A 702 22.86 0.41 5.06
CA VAL A 702 21.81 0.33 4.04
C VAL A 702 21.24 -1.08 3.94
N GLU A 703 22.06 -2.11 4.06
CA GLU A 703 21.63 -3.50 3.98
C GLU A 703 20.64 -3.85 5.11
N GLU A 704 20.93 -3.37 6.33
CA GLU A 704 20.04 -3.58 7.46
C GLU A 704 18.72 -2.81 7.32
N LEU A 705 18.81 -1.55 6.90
CA LEU A 705 17.64 -0.71 6.64
C LEU A 705 16.72 -1.34 5.57
N VAL A 706 17.32 -1.77 4.46
CA VAL A 706 16.61 -2.50 3.39
C VAL A 706 16.00 -3.79 3.91
N GLY A 707 16.72 -4.52 4.77
CA GLY A 707 16.21 -5.74 5.41
C GLY A 707 14.96 -5.48 6.26
N LYS A 708 14.97 -4.44 7.08
CA LYS A 708 13.82 -4.02 7.90
C LYS A 708 12.62 -3.61 7.03
N LEU A 709 12.84 -2.80 6.01
CA LEU A 709 11.80 -2.38 5.07
C LEU A 709 11.23 -3.59 4.30
N SER A 710 12.09 -4.47 3.80
CA SER A 710 11.67 -5.70 3.12
C SER A 710 10.81 -6.59 4.03
N GLY A 711 11.15 -6.68 5.32
CA GLY A 711 10.37 -7.41 6.31
C GLY A 711 8.92 -6.91 6.43
N LEU A 712 8.71 -5.60 6.40
CA LEU A 712 7.37 -4.99 6.42
C LEU A 712 6.59 -5.29 5.14
N PHE A 713 7.24 -5.21 3.98
CA PHE A 713 6.61 -5.56 2.70
C PHE A 713 6.23 -7.04 2.63
N ILE A 714 7.06 -7.94 3.15
CA ILE A 714 6.76 -9.37 3.23
C ILE A 714 5.48 -9.61 4.06
N LYS A 715 5.29 -8.89 5.16
CA LYS A 715 4.10 -9.00 6.00
C LYS A 715 2.83 -8.47 5.31
N ALA A 716 2.93 -7.30 4.66
CA ALA A 716 1.84 -6.77 3.86
C ALA A 716 1.47 -7.73 2.71
N ARG A 717 2.46 -8.33 2.05
CA ARG A 717 2.27 -9.35 1.03
C ARG A 717 1.48 -10.55 1.56
N GLN A 718 1.83 -11.09 2.73
CA GLN A 718 1.11 -12.24 3.31
C GLN A 718 -0.37 -11.95 3.51
N ALA A 719 -0.71 -10.75 3.99
CA ALA A 719 -2.10 -10.33 4.14
C ALA A 719 -2.84 -10.25 2.78
N ILE A 720 -2.21 -9.67 1.77
CA ILE A 720 -2.77 -9.60 0.41
C ILE A 720 -2.88 -11.00 -0.22
N GLU A 721 -1.94 -11.90 0.06
CA GLU A 721 -1.98 -13.29 -0.38
C GLU A 721 -3.19 -14.04 0.17
N VAL A 722 -3.54 -13.85 1.44
CA VAL A 722 -4.78 -14.41 2.04
C VAL A 722 -6.02 -13.91 1.29
N ILE A 723 -6.10 -12.60 1.00
CA ILE A 723 -7.20 -12.02 0.24
C ILE A 723 -7.31 -12.63 -1.17
N SER A 724 -6.17 -12.89 -1.79
CA SER A 724 -6.11 -13.52 -3.12
C SER A 724 -6.61 -14.95 -3.09
N TRP A 725 -6.28 -15.73 -2.08
CA TRP A 725 -6.79 -17.07 -1.88
C TRP A 725 -8.30 -17.08 -1.64
N LEU A 726 -8.83 -16.11 -0.86
CA LEU A 726 -10.28 -15.93 -0.70
C LEU A 726 -10.95 -15.60 -2.04
N SER A 727 -10.40 -14.67 -2.80
CA SER A 727 -10.91 -14.30 -4.13
C SER A 727 -10.87 -15.48 -5.11
N LEU A 728 -9.81 -16.28 -5.05
CA LEU A 728 -9.70 -17.51 -5.84
C LEU A 728 -10.79 -18.52 -5.46
N ALA A 729 -11.03 -18.73 -4.16
CA ALA A 729 -12.08 -19.63 -3.69
C ALA A 729 -13.46 -19.19 -4.22
N VAL A 730 -13.76 -17.89 -4.19
CA VAL A 730 -14.98 -17.33 -4.80
C VAL A 730 -15.04 -17.65 -6.29
N GLY A 731 -13.95 -17.43 -7.02
CA GLY A 731 -13.87 -17.72 -8.46
C GLY A 731 -14.12 -19.19 -8.78
N LEU A 732 -13.58 -20.12 -7.98
CA LEU A 732 -13.81 -21.56 -8.12
C LEU A 732 -15.27 -21.96 -7.83
N VAL A 733 -15.90 -21.37 -6.80
CA VAL A 733 -17.31 -21.59 -6.47
C VAL A 733 -18.21 -21.16 -7.64
N ILE A 734 -17.92 -19.99 -8.21
CA ILE A 734 -18.65 -19.46 -9.35
C ILE A 734 -18.48 -20.37 -10.57
N LEU A 735 -17.24 -20.79 -10.84
CA LEU A 735 -16.95 -21.71 -11.95
C LEU A 735 -17.68 -23.05 -11.79
N TYR A 736 -17.67 -23.61 -10.58
CA TYR A 736 -18.41 -24.84 -10.28
C TYR A 736 -19.91 -24.65 -10.52
N GLY A 737 -20.50 -23.62 -9.94
CA GLY A 737 -21.92 -23.34 -10.09
C GLY A 737 -22.33 -23.13 -11.55
N LEU A 738 -21.50 -22.43 -12.30
CA LEU A 738 -21.70 -22.15 -13.72
C LEU A 738 -21.58 -23.42 -14.59
N SER A 739 -20.53 -24.21 -14.37
CA SER A 739 -20.34 -25.47 -15.07
C SER A 739 -21.49 -26.43 -14.78
N HIS A 740 -21.92 -26.49 -13.52
CA HIS A 740 -23.05 -27.33 -13.08
C HIS A 740 -24.36 -26.91 -13.78
N ASP A 741 -24.72 -25.61 -13.78
CA ASP A 741 -25.91 -25.10 -14.44
C ASP A 741 -25.88 -25.35 -15.95
N GLN A 742 -24.74 -25.13 -16.60
CA GLN A 742 -24.64 -25.37 -18.05
C GLN A 742 -24.77 -26.85 -18.40
N VAL A 743 -24.17 -27.75 -17.63
CA VAL A 743 -24.29 -29.21 -17.81
C VAL A 743 -25.76 -29.65 -17.60
N TYR A 744 -26.43 -29.14 -16.54
CA TYR A 744 -27.81 -29.46 -16.22
C TYR A 744 -28.78 -29.06 -17.33
N ARG A 745 -28.59 -27.85 -17.89
CA ARG A 745 -29.44 -27.35 -19.01
C ARG A 745 -29.24 -28.11 -20.31
N ARG A 746 -28.20 -28.89 -20.43
CA ARG A 746 -27.88 -29.72 -21.61
C ARG A 746 -28.15 -31.20 -21.40
N TYR A 747 -28.84 -31.55 -20.31
CA TYR A 747 -29.21 -32.96 -20.05
C TYR A 747 -29.85 -33.61 -21.23
N TYR A 748 -30.79 -32.91 -21.89
CA TYR A 748 -31.41 -33.41 -23.12
C TYR A 748 -30.42 -33.63 -24.26
N ASP A 749 -29.55 -32.66 -24.52
CA ASP A 749 -28.52 -32.77 -25.58
C ASP A 749 -27.53 -33.90 -25.26
N LEU A 750 -27.12 -34.03 -23.96
CA LEU A 750 -26.23 -35.09 -23.49
C LEU A 750 -26.90 -36.47 -23.59
N ALA A 751 -28.19 -36.57 -23.26
CA ALA A 751 -28.96 -37.81 -23.42
C ALA A 751 -29.06 -38.20 -24.89
N LEU A 752 -29.34 -37.24 -25.79
CA LEU A 752 -29.37 -37.47 -27.22
C LEU A 752 -28.01 -37.93 -27.75
N MET A 753 -26.91 -37.30 -27.35
CA MET A 753 -25.58 -37.73 -27.74
C MET A 753 -25.25 -39.19 -27.26
N LYS A 754 -25.66 -39.53 -26.03
CA LYS A 754 -25.51 -40.89 -25.50
C LYS A 754 -26.35 -41.87 -26.30
N SER A 755 -27.57 -41.57 -26.66
CA SER A 755 -28.44 -42.44 -27.49
C SER A 755 -27.88 -42.61 -28.90
N LEU A 756 -27.09 -41.64 -29.40
CA LEU A 756 -26.34 -41.72 -30.67
C LEU A 756 -25.02 -42.46 -30.57
N GLY A 757 -24.72 -43.05 -29.40
CA GLY A 757 -23.52 -43.90 -29.20
C GLY A 757 -22.26 -43.16 -28.71
N PHE A 758 -22.36 -41.92 -28.25
CA PHE A 758 -21.19 -41.22 -27.64
C PHE A 758 -20.84 -41.86 -26.31
N SER A 759 -19.60 -42.24 -26.16
CA SER A 759 -19.09 -42.73 -24.89
C SER A 759 -18.98 -41.65 -23.82
N ALA A 760 -19.01 -42.05 -22.55
CA ALA A 760 -18.85 -41.12 -21.42
C ALA A 760 -17.54 -40.31 -21.50
N THR A 761 -16.46 -40.96 -22.02
CA THR A 761 -15.16 -40.29 -22.20
C THR A 761 -15.22 -39.20 -23.26
N ARG A 762 -15.87 -39.44 -24.40
CA ARG A 762 -16.04 -38.45 -25.48
C ARG A 762 -16.89 -37.24 -25.01
N LEU A 763 -17.90 -37.48 -24.21
CA LEU A 763 -18.70 -36.43 -23.63
C LEU A 763 -17.91 -35.58 -22.64
N ARG A 764 -17.07 -36.19 -21.81
CA ARG A 764 -16.16 -35.48 -20.91
C ARG A 764 -15.15 -34.63 -21.68
N LEU A 765 -14.53 -35.19 -22.71
CA LEU A 765 -13.58 -34.47 -23.56
C LEU A 765 -14.25 -33.27 -24.23
N ASN A 766 -15.47 -33.38 -24.70
CA ASN A 766 -16.21 -32.29 -25.29
C ASN A 766 -16.44 -31.14 -24.28
N LEU A 767 -16.85 -31.46 -23.06
CA LEU A 767 -17.00 -30.45 -21.98
C LEU A 767 -15.64 -29.85 -21.57
N LEU A 768 -14.61 -30.65 -21.50
CA LEU A 768 -13.24 -30.16 -21.20
C LEU A 768 -12.73 -29.21 -22.29
N TYR A 769 -12.93 -29.51 -23.57
CA TYR A 769 -12.55 -28.61 -24.66
C TYR A 769 -13.30 -27.29 -24.59
N GLU A 770 -14.60 -27.34 -24.33
CA GLU A 770 -15.44 -26.13 -24.27
C GLU A 770 -15.06 -25.23 -23.07
N PHE A 771 -15.09 -25.78 -21.87
CA PHE A 771 -14.75 -25.01 -20.66
C PHE A 771 -13.26 -24.71 -20.55
N GLY A 772 -12.40 -25.63 -21.03
CA GLY A 772 -10.95 -25.45 -21.04
C GLY A 772 -10.51 -24.31 -21.96
N ALA A 773 -11.11 -24.20 -23.16
CA ALA A 773 -10.82 -23.08 -24.07
C ALA A 773 -11.24 -21.73 -23.48
N LEU A 774 -12.43 -21.68 -22.85
CA LEU A 774 -12.90 -20.48 -22.14
C LEU A 774 -11.99 -20.11 -20.99
N PHE A 775 -11.57 -21.11 -20.20
CA PHE A 775 -10.70 -20.91 -19.06
C PHE A 775 -9.31 -20.41 -19.49
N LEU A 776 -8.67 -21.09 -20.45
CA LEU A 776 -7.33 -20.71 -20.93
C LEU A 776 -7.31 -19.30 -21.52
N SER A 777 -8.34 -18.94 -22.28
CA SER A 777 -8.44 -17.59 -22.85
C SER A 777 -8.70 -16.51 -21.76
N ALA A 778 -9.54 -16.81 -20.76
CA ALA A 778 -9.76 -15.91 -19.62
C ALA A 778 -8.51 -15.74 -18.75
N MET A 779 -7.81 -16.85 -18.52
CA MET A 779 -6.56 -16.89 -17.78
C MET A 779 -5.46 -16.07 -18.47
N SER A 780 -5.27 -16.28 -19.78
CA SER A 780 -4.28 -15.52 -20.56
C SER A 780 -4.54 -14.01 -20.51
N LEU A 781 -5.79 -13.61 -20.68
CA LEU A 781 -6.18 -12.21 -20.59
C LEU A 781 -5.96 -11.68 -19.16
N GLY A 782 -6.38 -12.41 -18.14
CA GLY A 782 -6.25 -12.01 -16.75
C GLY A 782 -4.78 -11.85 -16.34
N LEU A 783 -3.92 -12.79 -16.70
CA LEU A 783 -2.47 -12.70 -16.44
C LEU A 783 -1.84 -11.50 -17.14
N PHE A 784 -2.20 -11.24 -18.37
CA PHE A 784 -1.73 -10.08 -19.12
C PHE A 784 -2.20 -8.77 -18.50
N LEU A 785 -3.47 -8.66 -18.15
CA LEU A 785 -4.02 -7.46 -17.50
C LEU A 785 -3.44 -7.24 -16.10
N GLY A 786 -3.25 -8.30 -15.33
CA GLY A 786 -2.60 -8.21 -14.03
C GLY A 786 -1.15 -7.73 -14.12
N TRP A 787 -0.42 -8.21 -15.12
CA TRP A 787 0.90 -7.69 -15.44
C TRP A 787 0.86 -6.20 -15.82
N LEU A 788 -0.05 -5.82 -16.70
CA LEU A 788 -0.19 -4.41 -17.13
C LEU A 788 -0.53 -3.50 -15.95
N MET A 789 -1.49 -3.92 -15.11
CA MET A 789 -1.85 -3.18 -13.89
C MET A 789 -0.67 -3.08 -12.92
N ALA A 790 0.12 -4.15 -12.75
CA ALA A 790 1.31 -4.13 -11.90
C ALA A 790 2.34 -3.12 -12.41
N GLN A 791 2.50 -2.98 -13.74
CA GLN A 791 3.39 -1.97 -14.31
C GLN A 791 2.91 -0.54 -13.99
N VAL A 792 1.60 -0.28 -14.14
CA VAL A 792 1.01 1.04 -13.84
C VAL A 792 1.12 1.36 -12.36
N VAL A 793 0.68 0.45 -11.49
CA VAL A 793 0.71 0.63 -10.03
C VAL A 793 2.15 0.71 -9.51
N GLY A 794 3.03 -0.16 -10.00
CA GLY A 794 4.45 -0.14 -9.65
C GLY A 794 5.11 1.19 -9.99
N LYS A 795 4.85 1.73 -11.18
CA LYS A 795 5.44 2.99 -11.62
C LYS A 795 4.82 4.22 -10.94
N GLU A 796 3.48 4.32 -10.91
CA GLU A 796 2.79 5.54 -10.44
C GLU A 796 2.74 5.63 -8.91
N VAL A 797 2.56 4.50 -8.22
CA VAL A 797 2.37 4.48 -6.77
C VAL A 797 3.67 4.19 -6.03
N PHE A 798 4.34 3.10 -6.41
CA PHE A 798 5.57 2.67 -5.72
C PHE A 798 6.85 3.19 -6.36
N LYS A 799 6.78 3.73 -7.60
CA LYS A 799 7.94 4.25 -8.38
C LYS A 799 9.06 3.23 -8.57
N LEU A 800 8.66 1.97 -8.68
CA LEU A 800 9.53 0.82 -8.87
C LEU A 800 9.96 0.67 -10.34
N SER A 801 11.09 0.02 -10.54
CA SER A 801 11.58 -0.30 -11.88
C SER A 801 10.75 -1.41 -12.53
N LEU A 802 10.52 -1.29 -13.85
CA LEU A 802 9.79 -2.28 -14.63
C LEU A 802 10.55 -3.60 -14.68
N SER A 803 9.94 -4.69 -14.23
CA SER A 803 10.51 -6.03 -14.32
C SER A 803 9.42 -7.07 -14.57
N VAL A 804 9.72 -8.06 -15.41
CA VAL A 804 8.82 -9.19 -15.70
C VAL A 804 9.50 -10.49 -15.27
N ASP A 805 8.79 -11.32 -14.55
CA ASP A 805 9.23 -12.67 -14.23
C ASP A 805 8.18 -13.69 -14.67
N TRP A 806 8.38 -14.28 -15.82
CA TRP A 806 7.47 -15.28 -16.38
C TRP A 806 7.41 -16.57 -15.56
N GLY A 807 8.49 -16.97 -14.91
CA GLY A 807 8.54 -18.20 -14.13
C GLY A 807 7.55 -18.23 -12.98
N ARG A 808 7.45 -17.11 -12.26
CA ARG A 808 6.50 -16.97 -11.14
C ARG A 808 5.05 -16.80 -11.56
N ILE A 809 4.79 -16.40 -12.80
CA ILE A 809 3.43 -16.35 -13.35
C ILE A 809 2.94 -17.75 -13.72
N LEU A 810 3.83 -18.55 -14.30
CA LEU A 810 3.47 -19.88 -14.82
C LEU A 810 3.09 -20.89 -13.71
N TYR A 811 3.71 -20.79 -12.52
CA TYR A 811 3.40 -21.71 -11.42
C TYR A 811 1.95 -21.56 -10.91
N PRO A 812 1.48 -20.38 -10.47
CA PRO A 812 0.07 -20.23 -10.06
C PRO A 812 -0.90 -20.36 -11.23
N ALA A 813 -0.50 -20.02 -12.45
CA ALA A 813 -1.29 -20.30 -13.64
C ALA A 813 -1.50 -21.82 -13.84
N GLY A 814 -0.46 -22.62 -13.66
CA GLY A 814 -0.56 -24.07 -13.69
C GLY A 814 -1.46 -24.62 -12.60
N LEU A 815 -1.31 -24.15 -11.35
CA LEU A 815 -2.15 -24.56 -10.24
C LEU A 815 -3.63 -24.21 -10.49
N LEU A 816 -3.92 -23.00 -10.94
CA LEU A 816 -5.26 -22.57 -11.31
C LEU A 816 -5.85 -23.43 -12.42
N THR A 817 -5.06 -23.77 -13.42
CA THR A 817 -5.49 -24.64 -14.52
C THR A 817 -5.90 -26.01 -13.98
N VAL A 818 -5.12 -26.61 -13.09
CA VAL A 818 -5.45 -27.90 -12.47
C VAL A 818 -6.73 -27.80 -11.64
N LEU A 819 -6.88 -26.77 -10.80
CA LEU A 819 -8.07 -26.55 -9.98
C LEU A 819 -9.33 -26.38 -10.83
N CYS A 820 -9.24 -25.62 -11.93
CA CYS A 820 -10.36 -25.46 -12.85
C CYS A 820 -10.71 -26.76 -13.59
N LEU A 821 -9.74 -27.54 -14.02
CA LEU A 821 -9.99 -28.84 -14.61
C LEU A 821 -10.70 -29.78 -13.62
N VAL A 822 -10.26 -29.79 -12.37
CA VAL A 822 -10.91 -30.57 -11.30
C VAL A 822 -12.36 -30.12 -11.08
N THR A 823 -12.64 -28.82 -11.03
CA THR A 823 -14.00 -28.30 -10.86
C THR A 823 -14.92 -28.63 -12.03
N ILE A 824 -14.41 -28.57 -13.27
CA ILE A 824 -15.15 -28.97 -14.48
C ILE A 824 -15.48 -30.46 -14.45
N LEU A 825 -14.51 -31.30 -14.11
CA LEU A 825 -14.71 -32.75 -13.98
C LEU A 825 -15.72 -33.08 -12.88
N ALA A 826 -15.62 -32.42 -11.72
CA ALA A 826 -16.52 -32.64 -10.59
C ALA A 826 -17.96 -32.25 -10.94
N SER A 827 -18.15 -31.08 -11.58
CA SER A 827 -19.49 -30.60 -11.98
C SER A 827 -20.16 -31.48 -13.03
N SER A 828 -19.37 -32.07 -13.95
CA SER A 828 -19.87 -32.90 -15.02
C SER A 828 -20.06 -34.38 -14.64
N TRP A 829 -19.53 -34.82 -13.46
CA TRP A 829 -19.44 -36.22 -13.08
C TRP A 829 -20.77 -36.96 -13.09
N ARG A 830 -21.81 -36.37 -12.46
CA ARG A 830 -23.15 -36.97 -12.38
C ARG A 830 -23.81 -37.06 -13.76
N ALA A 831 -23.78 -35.98 -14.52
CA ALA A 831 -24.41 -35.92 -15.86
C ALA A 831 -23.82 -36.93 -16.84
N VAL A 832 -22.51 -37.11 -16.80
CA VAL A 832 -21.83 -38.03 -17.71
C VAL A 832 -22.05 -39.49 -17.31
N ARG A 833 -22.31 -39.79 -16.04
CA ARG A 833 -22.60 -41.15 -15.58
C ARG A 833 -24.08 -41.56 -15.65
N ALA A 834 -25.00 -40.58 -15.54
CA ALA A 834 -26.42 -40.86 -15.56
C ALA A 834 -26.88 -41.61 -16.84
N ARG A 835 -27.85 -42.48 -16.72
CA ARG A 835 -28.43 -43.20 -17.87
C ARG A 835 -29.25 -42.26 -18.76
N PRO A 836 -29.34 -42.45 -20.07
CA PRO A 836 -30.16 -41.59 -20.95
C PRO A 836 -31.60 -41.45 -20.48
N ARG A 837 -32.21 -42.50 -19.94
CA ARG A 837 -33.58 -42.46 -19.40
C ARG A 837 -33.69 -41.49 -18.18
N GLU A 838 -32.74 -41.49 -17.27
CA GLU A 838 -32.73 -40.61 -16.12
C GLU A 838 -32.57 -39.15 -16.53
N LEU A 839 -31.70 -38.87 -17.51
CA LEU A 839 -31.50 -37.52 -18.06
C LEU A 839 -32.73 -36.96 -18.78
N LEU A 840 -33.56 -37.87 -19.42
CA LEU A 840 -34.78 -37.46 -20.12
C LEU A 840 -35.97 -37.32 -19.17
N SER A 841 -35.99 -38.03 -18.02
CA SER A 841 -37.06 -37.90 -17.01
C SER A 841 -36.94 -36.60 -16.19
N ASP A 842 -35.72 -36.10 -16.02
CA ASP A 842 -35.41 -34.88 -15.25
C ASP A 842 -35.47 -33.60 -16.12
N SER A 843 -35.58 -33.73 -17.43
CA SER A 843 -35.70 -32.61 -18.39
C SER A 843 -37.17 -32.27 -18.65
#